data_90b8159c7bf6c0d9f02e43bc12474488
#
_entry.id   90b8159c7bf6c0d9f02e43bc12474488
#
_cell.length_a   1.000
_cell.length_b   1.000
_cell.length_c   1.000
_cell.angle_alpha   90.00
_cell.angle_beta   90.00
_cell.angle_gamma   90.00
#
_symmetry.space_group_name_H-M   'P 1'
#
loop_
_entity.id
_entity.type
_entity.pdbx_description
1 polymer ?
#
loop_
_entity_poly.entity_id
_entity_poly.type
_entity_poly.pdbx_seq_one_letter_code
_entity_poly.pdbx_strand_id
1 'polypeptide(L)'
;MLIDGNCHTVVQSHNKRNFDYCLHNQTEMFIFASKTDISMNSKITVAALMATTLTIGGCKTQESNMTTAGEAGHTNALLEKSKNIHGIESFDKLTVDDYREAILEGVGEQKKNVETIAGNKAKPTFQNTIAALDRSGEALNRASATFWPLSSSNSTPEFRALDKELSPILSAHSDDIYMNDKLFERVKAVYDEADSTSLSKEEMKVTENIYKRFERNGANLSDEDKEKLRQLNLEISDLQVQFSQNLLHETNNTFVTVDKLEDLQGLPQSDIDRAAAMAAAQGQTGKWMFNMQRASCNPVLQYCSNRELRRKIYQAYCNRGNQDNDYDSKEICAKLVKLRLERAKLMGFKNCASQILDTRMAKTPEAVYALLDQVWTPAVAKANEELEDIRTEMKKDGLDCEPEGWDYRYYLERARKAKFNFDESKLSEYLEINNVLKGVFYVANKLYGVSFKEITDKAPAYEPTAQAWEVYDADSTLLAIFYSDYMPRDGKRAGAWCTSFRGQRYDGGSRVEPVVVNVCSMTPPSADKPALQTIDNVETMFHEFGHALHSFMRDVHYSSVANVERDFVELPSQINEHWAFEPQVLDVYAKHYVTGEKLPQELLDKYIAASKYGQGFATVEYLAASYSDMDLHVLTEVPDDLDVMKFEEEKLRQRGIPRQIQPRYRITNFSHTMGGGYTAGYYSYLWAEVLDADGFEAFKETGDIFNQEVASRFRKYVLTPGGIDDGMTMYRNFRGAEPKIDALLKNRGLAE
;
A
#
# COMPACT_ATOMS: atom_id res chain seq x y z
N MET A 1 62.68 -8.64 -16.97
CA MET A 1 63.01 -7.23 -17.15
C MET A 1 61.91 -6.50 -16.40
N LEU A 2 62.10 -6.21 -15.12
CA LEU A 2 62.80 -5.01 -14.61
C LEU A 2 62.13 -3.73 -15.17
N ILE A 3 61.56 -2.78 -14.42
CA ILE A 3 61.96 -2.08 -13.18
C ILE A 3 60.78 -1.22 -12.79
N ASP A 4 60.29 -1.23 -11.57
CA ASP A 4 60.44 -0.22 -10.49
C ASP A 4 59.94 1.20 -10.87
N GLY A 5 59.24 1.91 -10.07
CA GLY A 5 59.36 2.22 -8.69
C GLY A 5 58.38 3.31 -8.24
N ASN A 6 58.04 3.19 -7.01
CA ASN A 6 57.99 4.16 -5.91
C ASN A 6 57.84 5.69 -6.14
N CYS A 7 56.91 6.27 -5.40
CA CYS A 7 57.15 7.30 -4.36
C CYS A 7 55.79 7.67 -3.75
N HIS A 8 55.45 7.35 -2.49
CA HIS A 8 55.80 8.07 -1.23
C HIS A 8 55.51 9.58 -1.29
N THR A 9 54.72 10.06 -0.49
CA THR A 9 54.60 10.42 0.93
C THR A 9 54.11 11.85 1.11
N VAL A 10 53.37 12.07 2.23
CA VAL A 10 53.38 13.25 3.11
C VAL A 10 52.52 14.41 2.62
N VAL A 11 51.50 14.87 3.39
CA VAL A 11 51.65 15.62 4.64
C VAL A 11 50.34 15.63 5.44
N GLN A 12 50.49 15.29 6.72
CA GLN A 12 49.67 15.75 7.84
C GLN A 12 49.63 17.27 7.90
N SER A 13 48.54 17.88 8.35
CA SER A 13 48.55 18.58 9.65
C SER A 13 47.31 19.47 9.88
N HIS A 14 46.80 19.36 11.08
CA HIS A 14 46.20 20.37 11.91
C HIS A 14 44.82 20.98 11.57
N ASN A 15 43.76 20.54 12.27
CA ASN A 15 43.34 21.39 13.39
C ASN A 15 42.38 20.61 14.33
N LYS A 16 42.92 20.20 15.49
CA LYS A 16 42.15 20.03 16.72
C LYS A 16 42.07 21.41 17.36
N ARG A 17 40.84 21.89 17.56
CA ARG A 17 40.44 22.72 18.69
C ARG A 17 38.96 23.11 18.60
N ASN A 18 38.28 22.95 19.72
CA ASN A 18 36.95 23.45 20.10
C ASN A 18 35.78 22.47 19.89
N PHE A 19 35.76 21.45 20.74
CA PHE A 19 34.53 20.87 21.26
C PHE A 19 34.77 20.56 22.75
N ASP A 20 34.64 21.60 23.57
CA ASP A 20 34.42 21.53 24.99
C ASP A 20 33.87 22.91 25.39
N TYR A 21 32.56 22.98 25.60
CA TYR A 21 31.82 23.91 26.45
C TYR A 21 30.34 23.87 26.02
N CYS A 22 29.58 23.05 26.70
CA CYS A 22 28.18 23.24 27.09
C CYS A 22 27.57 21.91 27.55
N LEU A 23 28.06 21.43 28.68
CA LEU A 23 27.40 20.44 29.50
C LEU A 23 27.57 20.93 30.96
N HIS A 24 26.70 21.84 31.38
CA HIS A 24 26.34 22.02 32.78
C HIS A 24 25.12 22.95 32.87
N ASN A 25 24.19 22.54 33.72
CA ASN A 25 22.98 23.23 34.18
C ASN A 25 21.71 22.93 33.36
N GLN A 26 21.03 21.85 33.76
CA GLN A 26 19.62 21.88 34.17
C GLN A 26 19.23 20.52 34.78
N THR A 27 19.72 20.31 36.01
CA THR A 27 19.11 19.37 36.95
C THR A 27 18.71 20.23 38.14
N GLU A 28 17.48 20.12 38.53
CA GLU A 28 16.78 20.68 39.69
C GLU A 28 15.62 21.60 39.27
N MET A 29 14.43 20.98 39.18
CA MET A 29 13.18 21.49 39.79
C MET A 29 12.01 20.60 39.36
N PHE A 30 11.83 19.49 40.03
CA PHE A 30 10.51 18.83 40.15
C PHE A 30 10.47 18.04 41.47
N ILE A 31 10.10 18.71 42.54
CA ILE A 31 9.45 18.09 43.70
C ILE A 31 8.54 19.16 44.33
N PHE A 32 7.32 18.75 44.63
CA PHE A 32 6.21 19.41 45.34
C PHE A 32 5.10 20.00 44.46
N ALA A 33 4.03 19.23 44.32
CA ALA A 33 2.74 19.61 44.94
C ALA A 33 1.72 18.49 44.78
N SER A 34 1.38 17.91 45.91
CA SER A 34 0.29 16.95 46.12
C SER A 34 -1.06 17.63 46.21
N LYS A 35 -2.09 16.93 45.69
CA LYS A 35 -3.50 16.93 46.17
C LYS A 35 -4.15 18.23 46.55
N THR A 36 -5.16 18.64 45.80
CA THR A 36 -6.48 19.00 46.35
C THR A 36 -7.57 18.96 45.28
N ASP A 37 -8.66 18.29 45.62
CA ASP A 37 -9.95 18.28 44.91
C ASP A 37 -10.48 19.69 44.70
N ILE A 38 -11.05 20.00 43.55
CA ILE A 38 -12.22 20.88 43.42
C ILE A 38 -12.97 20.54 42.12
N SER A 39 -14.22 20.27 42.30
CA SER A 39 -15.26 19.99 41.29
C SER A 39 -15.74 21.26 40.57
N MET A 40 -16.30 21.03 39.38
CA MET A 40 -17.34 21.80 38.70
C MET A 40 -17.01 23.10 37.97
N ASN A 41 -17.48 23.13 36.74
CA ASN A 41 -17.86 24.28 35.91
C ASN A 41 -16.78 25.09 35.19
N SER A 42 -16.63 24.84 33.89
CA SER A 42 -16.66 25.95 32.92
C SER A 42 -16.82 25.43 31.49
N LYS A 43 -18.04 25.35 31.05
CA LYS A 43 -18.36 25.70 29.65
C LYS A 43 -18.07 27.20 29.52
N ILE A 44 -17.58 27.62 28.34
CA ILE A 44 -17.24 29.01 27.98
C ILE A 44 -15.74 29.33 28.17
N THR A 45 -14.97 29.14 27.10
CA THR A 45 -13.92 30.07 26.63
C THR A 45 -13.14 29.47 25.43
N VAL A 46 -13.77 29.37 24.25
CA VAL A 46 -13.09 29.23 22.95
C VAL A 46 -13.62 30.24 21.92
N ALA A 47 -14.33 31.28 22.38
CA ALA A 47 -14.89 32.30 21.48
C ALA A 47 -14.34 33.73 21.77
N ALA A 48 -13.06 33.87 22.11
CA ALA A 48 -12.49 35.20 22.37
C ALA A 48 -11.01 35.30 22.04
N LEU A 49 -10.62 34.95 20.77
CA LEU A 49 -9.28 35.31 20.27
C LEU A 49 -9.29 35.74 18.78
N MET A 50 -10.39 36.29 18.30
CA MET A 50 -10.44 37.02 17.02
C MET A 50 -11.27 38.28 17.12
N ALA A 51 -10.84 39.26 17.85
CA ALA A 51 -11.27 40.67 17.73
C ALA A 51 -10.56 41.57 18.71
N THR A 52 -9.29 41.91 18.45
CA THR A 52 -8.70 43.14 18.98
C THR A 52 -7.37 43.44 18.24
N THR A 53 -7.49 44.10 17.12
CA THR A 53 -6.41 44.94 16.57
C THR A 53 -7.06 46.08 15.79
N LEU A 54 -7.30 47.19 16.50
CA LEU A 54 -7.29 48.51 15.88
C LEU A 54 -7.21 49.59 17.00
N THR A 55 -6.21 50.43 16.79
CA THR A 55 -5.90 51.70 17.46
C THR A 55 -5.07 51.66 18.75
N ILE A 56 -3.82 52.15 18.68
CA ILE A 56 -3.37 53.44 19.19
C ILE A 56 -1.84 53.58 19.02
N GLY A 57 -1.41 54.64 18.35
CA GLY A 57 -0.42 55.61 18.72
C GLY A 57 1.07 55.23 18.80
N GLY A 58 1.82 55.84 17.95
CA GLY A 58 3.25 55.72 17.77
C GLY A 58 4.16 55.86 19.00
N CYS A 59 5.20 55.04 18.94
CA CYS A 59 6.50 55.39 19.56
C CYS A 59 7.59 54.72 18.71
N LYS A 60 8.51 55.54 18.20
CA LYS A 60 9.69 55.09 17.46
C LYS A 60 10.61 54.35 18.41
N THR A 61 10.89 53.09 18.15
CA THR A 61 12.07 52.39 18.62
C THR A 61 12.73 51.67 17.47
N GLN A 62 14.04 51.76 17.42
CA GLN A 62 14.94 51.26 16.40
C GLN A 62 14.66 49.80 16.03
N GLU A 63 14.46 49.57 14.73
CA GLU A 63 14.55 48.26 14.11
C GLU A 63 16.00 47.78 14.16
N SER A 64 16.25 46.74 14.97
CA SER A 64 17.40 45.90 14.75
C SER A 64 17.04 44.93 13.59
N ASN A 65 17.58 45.21 12.44
CA ASN A 65 17.57 44.31 11.29
C ASN A 65 18.24 42.96 11.64
N MET A 66 17.46 41.95 12.03
CA MET A 66 17.82 40.57 11.80
C MET A 66 17.25 40.20 10.42
N THR A 67 17.97 40.52 9.39
CA THR A 67 17.83 39.92 8.09
C THR A 67 18.23 38.44 8.25
N THR A 68 17.25 37.56 8.35
CA THR A 68 17.42 36.18 7.89
C THR A 68 17.81 36.29 6.43
N ALA A 69 18.99 35.84 6.09
CA ALA A 69 19.41 35.66 4.69
C ALA A 69 18.46 34.65 4.06
N GLY A 70 17.35 35.13 3.49
CA GLY A 70 16.57 34.40 2.52
C GLY A 70 17.43 34.23 1.27
N GLU A 71 17.67 33.02 0.84
CA GLU A 71 18.28 32.71 -0.44
C GLU A 71 17.48 33.45 -1.52
N ALA A 72 18.10 34.48 -2.09
CA ALA A 72 17.49 35.23 -3.18
C ALA A 72 17.39 34.32 -4.41
N GLY A 73 16.18 33.86 -4.74
CA GLY A 73 15.91 33.22 -6.02
C GLY A 73 15.24 31.86 -6.03
N HIS A 74 14.87 31.27 -4.86
CA HIS A 74 14.08 30.02 -4.90
C HIS A 74 12.65 30.31 -5.39
N THR A 75 12.24 29.62 -6.46
CA THR A 75 10.86 29.68 -6.99
C THR A 75 10.26 28.29 -6.85
N ASN A 76 9.12 28.18 -6.20
CA ASN A 76 8.43 26.91 -6.04
C ASN A 76 7.95 26.37 -7.40
N ALA A 77 8.59 25.31 -7.84
CA ALA A 77 8.31 24.72 -9.17
C ALA A 77 6.92 24.06 -9.25
N LEU A 78 6.27 23.72 -8.11
CA LEU A 78 4.92 23.16 -8.10
C LEU A 78 3.81 24.18 -8.34
N LEU A 79 4.08 25.48 -8.27
CA LEU A 79 3.08 26.52 -8.52
C LEU A 79 2.83 26.71 -10.03
N GLU A 80 3.75 26.28 -10.88
CA GLU A 80 3.62 26.36 -12.34
C GLU A 80 3.64 24.97 -12.99
N LYS A 81 3.09 24.85 -14.22
CA LYS A 81 3.23 23.61 -15.01
C LYS A 81 4.70 23.40 -15.36
N SER A 82 5.20 22.19 -15.11
CA SER A 82 6.60 21.85 -15.39
C SER A 82 6.94 21.98 -16.87
N LYS A 83 8.16 22.51 -17.15
CA LYS A 83 8.74 22.63 -18.50
C LYS A 83 9.71 21.50 -18.85
N ASN A 84 9.90 20.53 -17.95
CA ASN A 84 10.72 19.36 -18.19
C ASN A 84 10.13 18.48 -19.29
N ILE A 85 10.92 17.51 -19.76
CA ILE A 85 10.46 16.50 -20.70
C ILE A 85 9.14 15.88 -20.20
N HIS A 86 8.15 15.78 -21.08
CA HIS A 86 6.79 15.29 -20.79
C HIS A 86 6.07 15.99 -19.62
N GLY A 87 6.52 17.17 -19.21
CA GLY A 87 5.94 17.90 -18.08
C GLY A 87 6.12 17.16 -16.73
N ILE A 88 7.17 16.39 -16.57
CA ILE A 88 7.53 15.71 -15.29
C ILE A 88 7.97 16.78 -14.29
N GLU A 89 7.53 16.67 -13.04
CA GLU A 89 7.91 17.63 -12.00
C GLU A 89 9.42 17.62 -11.70
N SER A 90 9.97 18.75 -11.26
CA SER A 90 11.40 18.90 -10.94
C SER A 90 11.70 18.37 -9.53
N PHE A 91 11.59 17.05 -9.32
CA PHE A 91 11.73 16.42 -7.99
C PHE A 91 13.01 16.84 -7.25
N ASP A 92 14.11 17.03 -7.99
CA ASP A 92 15.44 17.41 -7.48
C ASP A 92 15.52 18.83 -6.92
N LYS A 93 14.50 19.67 -7.20
CA LYS A 93 14.44 21.08 -6.79
C LYS A 93 13.40 21.35 -5.74
N LEU A 94 12.57 20.37 -5.40
CA LEU A 94 11.47 20.54 -4.46
C LEU A 94 11.91 20.32 -3.03
N THR A 95 11.57 21.28 -2.18
CA THR A 95 11.72 21.21 -0.73
C THR A 95 10.40 20.82 -0.05
N VAL A 96 10.45 20.44 1.22
CA VAL A 96 9.24 20.16 2.01
C VAL A 96 8.33 21.38 2.11
N ASP A 97 8.91 22.59 2.17
CA ASP A 97 8.15 23.86 2.20
C ASP A 97 7.44 24.14 0.87
N ASP A 98 8.03 23.75 -0.27
CA ASP A 98 7.37 23.86 -1.57
C ASP A 98 6.08 23.01 -1.63
N TYR A 99 6.11 21.79 -1.09
CA TYR A 99 4.90 20.97 -1.00
C TYR A 99 3.84 21.60 -0.10
N ARG A 100 4.25 22.11 1.09
CA ARG A 100 3.33 22.80 2.00
C ARG A 100 2.64 23.96 1.29
N GLU A 101 3.43 24.86 0.70
CA GLU A 101 2.93 26.05 0.00
C GLU A 101 1.97 25.68 -1.13
N ALA A 102 2.39 24.77 -2.04
CA ALA A 102 1.59 24.39 -3.20
C ALA A 102 0.28 23.67 -2.81
N ILE A 103 0.28 22.84 -1.78
CA ILE A 103 -0.93 22.17 -1.30
C ILE A 103 -1.88 23.17 -0.66
N LEU A 104 -1.40 24.06 0.20
CA LEU A 104 -2.24 25.07 0.86
C LEU A 104 -2.80 26.09 -0.14
N GLU A 105 -2.01 26.52 -1.12
CA GLU A 105 -2.49 27.39 -2.21
C GLU A 105 -3.54 26.66 -3.07
N GLY A 106 -3.30 25.39 -3.41
CA GLY A 106 -4.25 24.54 -4.12
C GLY A 106 -5.58 24.36 -3.38
N VAL A 107 -5.56 24.21 -2.05
CA VAL A 107 -6.78 24.21 -1.18
C VAL A 107 -7.53 25.53 -1.34
N GLY A 108 -6.80 26.67 -1.25
CA GLY A 108 -7.38 28.00 -1.41
C GLY A 108 -7.99 28.25 -2.78
N GLU A 109 -7.33 27.79 -3.85
CA GLU A 109 -7.83 27.87 -5.22
C GLU A 109 -9.08 27.01 -5.42
N GLN A 110 -9.06 25.74 -4.98
CA GLN A 110 -10.23 24.85 -5.09
C GLN A 110 -11.43 25.40 -4.34
N LYS A 111 -11.22 25.99 -3.16
CA LYS A 111 -12.29 26.63 -2.38
C LYS A 111 -12.99 27.75 -3.17
N LYS A 112 -12.20 28.64 -3.82
CA LYS A 112 -12.73 29.71 -4.68
C LYS A 112 -13.49 29.15 -5.88
N ASN A 113 -12.97 28.09 -6.52
CA ASN A 113 -13.61 27.43 -7.63
C ASN A 113 -14.96 26.82 -7.23
N VAL A 114 -15.01 26.13 -6.09
CA VAL A 114 -16.23 25.54 -5.51
C VAL A 114 -17.25 26.63 -5.17
N GLU A 115 -16.84 27.74 -4.54
CA GLU A 115 -17.70 28.89 -4.25
C GLU A 115 -18.30 29.50 -5.54
N THR A 116 -17.49 29.59 -6.60
CA THR A 116 -17.92 30.06 -7.91
C THR A 116 -18.98 29.15 -8.53
N ILE A 117 -18.77 27.82 -8.46
CA ILE A 117 -19.72 26.83 -8.96
C ILE A 117 -21.03 26.91 -8.14
N ALA A 118 -20.95 26.88 -6.80
CA ALA A 118 -22.10 26.93 -5.91
C ALA A 118 -22.91 28.23 -6.04
N GLY A 119 -22.20 29.37 -6.27
CA GLY A 119 -22.83 30.69 -6.45
C GLY A 119 -23.36 30.99 -7.85
N ASN A 120 -23.16 30.11 -8.83
CA ASN A 120 -23.55 30.32 -10.21
C ASN A 120 -25.07 30.41 -10.37
N LYS A 121 -25.59 31.53 -10.89
CA LYS A 121 -27.02 31.81 -11.08
C LYS A 121 -27.61 31.11 -12.33
N ALA A 122 -26.78 30.65 -13.26
CA ALA A 122 -27.27 29.92 -14.43
C ALA A 122 -27.83 28.54 -14.05
N LYS A 123 -28.79 28.04 -14.87
CA LYS A 123 -29.31 26.69 -14.72
C LYS A 123 -28.13 25.70 -14.61
N PRO A 124 -28.15 24.78 -13.62
CA PRO A 124 -27.15 23.73 -13.53
C PRO A 124 -27.10 22.88 -14.80
N THR A 125 -25.92 22.60 -15.28
CA THR A 125 -25.66 21.70 -16.43
C THR A 125 -24.44 20.84 -16.12
N PHE A 126 -24.26 19.77 -16.87
CA PHE A 126 -23.07 18.95 -16.76
C PHE A 126 -21.79 19.80 -16.82
N GLN A 127 -21.67 20.69 -17.81
CA GLN A 127 -20.46 21.50 -18.01
C GLN A 127 -20.20 22.52 -16.89
N ASN A 128 -21.24 23.26 -16.45
CA ASN A 128 -21.06 24.35 -15.47
C ASN A 128 -21.14 23.89 -13.99
N THR A 129 -21.36 22.60 -13.76
CA THR A 129 -21.50 22.05 -12.41
C THR A 129 -20.62 20.79 -12.25
N ILE A 130 -20.90 19.72 -12.98
CA ILE A 130 -20.21 18.42 -12.80
C ILE A 130 -18.78 18.49 -13.34
N ALA A 131 -18.58 18.82 -14.59
CA ALA A 131 -17.24 18.95 -15.21
C ALA A 131 -16.41 20.07 -14.58
N ALA A 132 -17.06 21.18 -14.18
CA ALA A 132 -16.39 22.26 -13.46
C ALA A 132 -15.89 21.79 -12.08
N LEU A 133 -16.67 20.98 -11.38
CA LEU A 133 -16.28 20.42 -10.07
C LEU A 133 -15.15 19.39 -10.20
N ASP A 134 -15.21 18.49 -11.19
CA ASP A 134 -14.16 17.48 -11.46
C ASP A 134 -12.79 18.15 -11.70
N ARG A 135 -12.77 19.35 -12.33
CA ARG A 135 -11.54 20.11 -12.59
C ARG A 135 -11.17 21.11 -11.49
N SER A 136 -12.05 21.35 -10.52
CA SER A 136 -11.91 22.46 -9.56
C SER A 136 -10.61 22.42 -8.74
N GLY A 137 -10.06 21.24 -8.50
CA GLY A 137 -8.86 21.00 -7.69
C GLY A 137 -7.61 20.64 -8.48
N GLU A 138 -7.43 21.08 -9.71
CA GLU A 138 -6.27 20.66 -10.54
C GLU A 138 -4.92 21.00 -9.90
N ALA A 139 -4.75 22.19 -9.33
CA ALA A 139 -3.52 22.61 -8.66
C ALA A 139 -3.26 21.77 -7.40
N LEU A 140 -4.28 21.57 -6.55
CA LEU A 140 -4.20 20.73 -5.37
C LEU A 140 -3.86 19.29 -5.73
N ASN A 141 -4.52 18.72 -6.74
CA ASN A 141 -4.28 17.35 -7.18
C ASN A 141 -2.85 17.16 -7.70
N ARG A 142 -2.29 18.13 -8.43
CA ARG A 142 -0.90 18.09 -8.93
C ARG A 142 0.10 18.07 -7.77
N ALA A 143 -0.03 18.99 -6.83
CA ALA A 143 0.86 19.06 -5.66
C ALA A 143 0.74 17.81 -4.79
N SER A 144 -0.47 17.36 -4.50
CA SER A 144 -0.76 16.17 -3.70
C SER A 144 -0.27 14.88 -4.37
N ALA A 145 -0.48 14.72 -5.69
CA ALA A 145 -0.01 13.56 -6.44
C ALA A 145 1.52 13.47 -6.51
N THR A 146 2.23 14.57 -6.26
CA THR A 146 3.68 14.56 -6.14
C THR A 146 4.11 14.28 -4.70
N PHE A 147 3.44 14.85 -3.71
CA PHE A 147 3.79 14.72 -2.29
C PHE A 147 3.57 13.31 -1.73
N TRP A 148 2.38 12.72 -1.89
CA TRP A 148 2.03 11.45 -1.25
C TRP A 148 2.88 10.25 -1.68
N PRO A 149 3.21 10.07 -2.97
CA PRO A 149 4.14 9.03 -3.37
C PRO A 149 5.52 9.18 -2.72
N LEU A 150 6.05 10.41 -2.65
CA LEU A 150 7.37 10.68 -2.04
C LEU A 150 7.34 10.56 -0.52
N SER A 151 6.28 10.97 0.15
CA SER A 151 6.08 10.73 1.59
C SER A 151 6.15 9.25 1.96
N SER A 152 5.80 8.35 1.03
CA SER A 152 5.86 6.89 1.23
C SER A 152 7.17 6.25 0.76
N SER A 153 7.84 6.80 -0.26
CA SER A 153 9.04 6.21 -0.86
C SER A 153 10.35 6.87 -0.41
N ASN A 154 10.30 8.14 0.02
CA ASN A 154 11.46 8.94 0.45
C ASN A 154 11.15 9.69 1.75
N SER A 155 10.47 9.03 2.68
CA SER A 155 10.01 9.60 3.95
C SER A 155 11.17 10.08 4.82
N THR A 156 11.18 11.37 5.14
CA THR A 156 12.06 11.96 6.16
C THR A 156 11.24 12.39 7.38
N PRO A 157 11.86 12.76 8.52
CA PRO A 157 11.13 13.35 9.64
C PRO A 157 10.28 14.56 9.24
N GLU A 158 10.80 15.40 8.32
CA GLU A 158 10.12 16.60 7.82
C GLU A 158 8.91 16.24 6.94
N PHE A 159 9.02 15.23 6.05
CA PHE A 159 7.88 14.72 5.29
C PHE A 159 6.78 14.19 6.21
N ARG A 160 7.14 13.45 7.27
CA ARG A 160 6.17 12.92 8.24
C ARG A 160 5.50 14.03 9.06
N ALA A 161 6.24 15.07 9.41
CA ALA A 161 5.69 16.23 10.11
C ALA A 161 4.69 16.98 9.21
N LEU A 162 5.02 17.16 7.93
CA LEU A 162 4.13 17.81 6.97
C LEU A 162 2.87 16.96 6.68
N ASP A 163 3.00 15.65 6.57
CA ASP A 163 1.86 14.74 6.44
C ASP A 163 0.88 14.91 7.60
N LYS A 164 1.39 14.90 8.83
CA LYS A 164 0.58 15.12 10.04
C LYS A 164 -0.09 16.50 10.06
N GLU A 165 0.56 17.53 9.55
CA GLU A 165 0.01 18.88 9.42
C GLU A 165 -1.12 18.96 8.39
N LEU A 166 -0.90 18.37 7.20
CA LEU A 166 -1.79 18.50 6.05
C LEU A 166 -3.02 17.60 6.11
N SER A 167 -2.91 16.42 6.70
CA SER A 167 -4.01 15.43 6.72
C SER A 167 -5.31 15.99 7.32
N PRO A 168 -5.35 16.65 8.48
CA PRO A 168 -6.58 17.22 9.01
C PRO A 168 -7.10 18.41 8.16
N ILE A 169 -6.21 19.20 7.55
CA ILE A 169 -6.59 20.33 6.69
C ILE A 169 -7.32 19.82 5.45
N LEU A 170 -6.79 18.76 4.81
CA LEU A 170 -7.37 18.18 3.61
C LEU A 170 -8.68 17.43 3.90
N SER A 171 -8.77 16.78 5.07
CA SER A 171 -10.02 16.17 5.53
C SER A 171 -11.12 17.21 5.72
N ALA A 172 -10.83 18.29 6.43
CA ALA A 172 -11.78 19.38 6.63
C ALA A 172 -12.18 20.06 5.31
N HIS A 173 -11.23 20.26 4.40
CA HIS A 173 -11.49 20.81 3.07
C HIS A 173 -12.43 19.90 2.23
N SER A 174 -12.22 18.58 2.30
CA SER A 174 -13.12 17.61 1.67
C SER A 174 -14.53 17.71 2.23
N ASP A 175 -14.67 17.78 3.55
CA ASP A 175 -15.97 17.95 4.22
C ASP A 175 -16.65 19.27 3.81
N ASP A 176 -15.90 20.38 3.70
CA ASP A 176 -16.41 21.67 3.24
C ASP A 176 -16.97 21.62 1.81
N ILE A 177 -16.41 20.78 0.94
CA ILE A 177 -16.92 20.58 -0.43
C ILE A 177 -18.18 19.70 -0.42
N TYR A 178 -18.08 18.50 0.17
CA TYR A 178 -19.14 17.49 0.03
C TYR A 178 -20.31 17.65 0.98
N MET A 179 -20.22 18.51 2.00
CA MET A 179 -21.32 18.90 2.87
C MET A 179 -21.90 20.30 2.50
N ASN A 180 -21.52 20.88 1.36
CA ASN A 180 -22.00 22.18 0.89
C ASN A 180 -23.37 22.06 0.23
N ASP A 181 -24.42 22.56 0.88
CA ASP A 181 -25.81 22.43 0.44
C ASP A 181 -26.05 23.06 -0.94
N LYS A 182 -25.53 24.29 -1.18
CA LYS A 182 -25.72 24.99 -2.47
C LYS A 182 -25.06 24.26 -3.62
N LEU A 183 -23.88 23.67 -3.37
CA LEU A 183 -23.20 22.87 -4.38
C LEU A 183 -23.96 21.57 -4.63
N PHE A 184 -24.42 20.91 -3.56
CA PHE A 184 -25.20 19.68 -3.66
C PHE A 184 -26.51 19.87 -4.39
N GLU A 185 -27.26 20.95 -4.12
CA GLU A 185 -28.49 21.29 -4.86
C GLU A 185 -28.24 21.38 -6.38
N ARG A 186 -27.11 21.97 -6.78
CA ARG A 186 -26.72 22.07 -8.20
C ARG A 186 -26.36 20.70 -8.79
N VAL A 187 -25.57 19.91 -8.06
CA VAL A 187 -25.19 18.55 -8.46
C VAL A 187 -26.44 17.67 -8.60
N LYS A 188 -27.34 17.74 -7.63
CA LYS A 188 -28.61 17.00 -7.64
C LYS A 188 -29.49 17.39 -8.82
N ALA A 189 -29.59 18.68 -9.12
CA ALA A 189 -30.39 19.15 -10.26
C ALA A 189 -29.87 18.61 -11.61
N VAL A 190 -28.52 18.48 -11.77
CA VAL A 190 -27.94 17.83 -12.96
C VAL A 190 -28.21 16.33 -12.95
N TYR A 191 -28.10 15.67 -11.80
CA TYR A 191 -28.33 14.24 -11.67
C TYR A 191 -29.79 13.87 -11.97
N ASP A 192 -30.75 14.62 -11.42
CA ASP A 192 -32.19 14.38 -11.62
C ASP A 192 -32.63 14.59 -13.09
N GLU A 193 -31.94 15.47 -13.85
CA GLU A 193 -32.20 15.75 -15.26
C GLU A 193 -31.32 14.93 -16.22
N ALA A 194 -30.36 14.14 -15.70
CA ALA A 194 -29.42 13.39 -16.52
C ALA A 194 -30.13 12.29 -17.32
N ASP A 195 -29.93 12.31 -18.63
CA ASP A 195 -30.46 11.28 -19.54
C ASP A 195 -29.44 10.93 -20.65
N SER A 196 -29.57 9.73 -21.18
CA SER A 196 -28.67 9.17 -22.19
C SER A 196 -28.82 9.82 -23.61
N THR A 197 -29.77 10.73 -23.78
CA THR A 197 -29.94 11.45 -25.04
C THR A 197 -29.13 12.75 -25.08
N SER A 198 -28.78 13.27 -23.90
CA SER A 198 -28.04 14.53 -23.72
C SER A 198 -26.60 14.36 -23.22
N LEU A 199 -26.29 13.25 -22.55
CA LEU A 199 -24.98 12.95 -21.97
C LEU A 199 -24.43 11.63 -22.53
N SER A 200 -23.12 11.58 -22.73
CA SER A 200 -22.41 10.33 -23.04
C SER A 200 -22.45 9.37 -21.87
N LYS A 201 -22.15 8.08 -22.09
CA LYS A 201 -22.06 7.08 -21.04
C LYS A 201 -21.09 7.49 -19.93
N GLU A 202 -19.94 8.04 -20.30
CA GLU A 202 -18.95 8.53 -19.35
C GLU A 202 -19.50 9.71 -18.53
N GLU A 203 -20.11 10.71 -19.17
CA GLU A 203 -20.69 11.86 -18.48
C GLU A 203 -21.83 11.48 -17.55
N MET A 204 -22.64 10.50 -17.92
CA MET A 204 -23.66 9.92 -17.03
C MET A 204 -23.01 9.31 -15.79
N LYS A 205 -21.93 8.53 -15.98
CA LYS A 205 -21.22 7.88 -14.86
C LYS A 205 -20.50 8.87 -13.96
N VAL A 206 -19.89 9.90 -14.54
CA VAL A 206 -19.28 11.02 -13.80
C VAL A 206 -20.33 11.71 -12.92
N THR A 207 -21.49 12.00 -13.50
CA THR A 207 -22.62 12.64 -12.78
C THR A 207 -23.10 11.76 -11.62
N GLU A 208 -23.29 10.46 -11.86
CA GLU A 208 -23.67 9.49 -10.84
C GLU A 208 -22.62 9.41 -9.72
N ASN A 209 -21.35 9.27 -10.07
CA ASN A 209 -20.27 9.13 -9.09
C ASN A 209 -20.14 10.37 -8.20
N ILE A 210 -20.20 11.57 -8.79
CA ILE A 210 -20.15 12.83 -8.03
C ILE A 210 -21.38 12.96 -7.13
N TYR A 211 -22.60 12.72 -7.64
CA TYR A 211 -23.82 12.77 -6.82
C TYR A 211 -23.75 11.81 -5.64
N LYS A 212 -23.43 10.54 -5.89
CA LYS A 212 -23.30 9.53 -4.83
C LYS A 212 -22.17 9.85 -3.84
N ARG A 213 -21.11 10.52 -4.30
CA ARG A 213 -20.04 10.98 -3.41
C ARG A 213 -20.56 12.03 -2.41
N PHE A 214 -21.41 12.96 -2.84
CA PHE A 214 -22.08 13.88 -1.92
C PHE A 214 -22.95 13.15 -0.92
N GLU A 215 -23.81 12.23 -1.36
CA GLU A 215 -24.67 11.45 -0.46
C GLU A 215 -23.84 10.69 0.58
N ARG A 216 -22.78 10.00 0.17
CA ARG A 216 -21.90 9.21 1.04
C ARG A 216 -21.05 10.04 2.01
N ASN A 217 -20.92 11.34 1.76
CA ASN A 217 -20.26 12.28 2.67
C ASN A 217 -21.26 13.16 3.44
N GLY A 218 -22.53 12.76 3.49
CA GLY A 218 -23.50 13.35 4.39
C GLY A 218 -24.25 14.58 3.86
N ALA A 219 -24.24 14.85 2.54
CA ALA A 219 -24.94 16.01 1.97
C ALA A 219 -26.44 16.04 2.31
N ASN A 220 -27.08 14.88 2.44
CA ASN A 220 -28.50 14.74 2.78
C ASN A 220 -28.81 14.82 4.29
N LEU A 221 -27.80 14.95 5.15
CA LEU A 221 -27.97 15.01 6.59
C LEU A 221 -28.45 16.41 7.05
N SER A 222 -29.06 16.46 8.23
CA SER A 222 -29.31 17.72 8.93
C SER A 222 -27.99 18.41 9.31
N ASP A 223 -28.01 19.71 9.57
CA ASP A 223 -26.81 20.44 10.00
C ASP A 223 -26.23 19.86 11.31
N GLU A 224 -27.08 19.40 12.24
CA GLU A 224 -26.66 18.73 13.47
C GLU A 224 -25.94 17.40 13.17
N ASP A 225 -26.49 16.59 12.27
CA ASP A 225 -25.90 15.31 11.89
C ASP A 225 -24.63 15.49 11.04
N LYS A 226 -24.54 16.53 10.21
CA LYS A 226 -23.31 16.90 9.51
C LYS A 226 -22.18 17.22 10.48
N GLU A 227 -22.48 18.00 11.54
CA GLU A 227 -21.47 18.32 12.56
C GLU A 227 -21.04 17.06 13.32
N LYS A 228 -21.99 16.18 13.65
CA LYS A 228 -21.67 14.88 14.26
C LYS A 228 -20.81 14.01 13.35
N LEU A 229 -21.08 14.00 12.04
CA LEU A 229 -20.27 13.28 11.05
C LEU A 229 -18.83 13.82 10.98
N ARG A 230 -18.67 15.17 11.01
CA ARG A 230 -17.34 15.81 11.06
C ARG A 230 -16.54 15.36 12.27
N GLN A 231 -17.16 15.33 13.45
CA GLN A 231 -16.51 14.89 14.69
C GLN A 231 -16.11 13.41 14.60
N LEU A 232 -16.98 12.53 14.09
CA LEU A 232 -16.68 11.12 13.88
C LEU A 232 -15.52 10.92 12.89
N ASN A 233 -15.53 11.65 11.78
CA ASN A 233 -14.44 11.57 10.77
C ASN A 233 -13.10 12.01 11.35
N LEU A 234 -13.09 13.11 12.12
CA LEU A 234 -11.87 13.60 12.76
C LEU A 234 -11.32 12.58 13.76
N GLU A 235 -12.16 12.05 14.64
CA GLU A 235 -11.73 11.09 15.67
C GLU A 235 -11.27 9.77 15.06
N ILE A 236 -11.92 9.27 14.02
CA ILE A 236 -11.50 8.09 13.26
C ILE A 236 -10.12 8.34 12.64
N SER A 237 -9.91 9.49 12.01
CA SER A 237 -8.65 9.85 11.38
C SER A 237 -7.51 9.89 12.40
N ASP A 238 -7.70 10.54 13.54
CA ASP A 238 -6.71 10.64 14.60
C ASP A 238 -6.31 9.26 15.16
N LEU A 239 -7.30 8.39 15.39
CA LEU A 239 -7.05 7.03 15.86
C LEU A 239 -6.33 6.16 14.83
N GLN A 240 -6.61 6.34 13.54
CA GLN A 240 -5.90 5.63 12.46
C GLN A 240 -4.43 6.05 12.39
N VAL A 241 -4.13 7.33 12.56
CA VAL A 241 -2.75 7.84 12.64
C VAL A 241 -2.06 7.27 13.86
N GLN A 242 -2.69 7.31 15.03
CA GLN A 242 -2.14 6.78 16.27
C GLN A 242 -1.85 5.27 16.16
N PHE A 243 -2.81 4.48 15.63
CA PHE A 243 -2.62 3.06 15.36
C PHE A 243 -1.39 2.81 14.47
N SER A 244 -1.27 3.58 13.38
CA SER A 244 -0.18 3.41 12.42
C SER A 244 1.18 3.74 13.04
N GLN A 245 1.26 4.76 13.89
CA GLN A 245 2.46 5.14 14.62
C GLN A 245 2.85 4.09 15.67
N ASN A 246 1.88 3.57 16.43
CA ASN A 246 2.10 2.52 17.40
C ASN A 246 2.65 1.26 16.74
N LEU A 247 2.01 0.81 15.66
CA LEU A 247 2.44 -0.37 14.92
C LEU A 247 3.85 -0.20 14.30
N LEU A 248 4.14 0.99 13.78
CA LEU A 248 5.47 1.30 13.23
C LEU A 248 6.53 1.23 14.33
N HIS A 249 6.23 1.80 15.50
CA HIS A 249 7.14 1.75 16.66
C HIS A 249 7.40 0.31 17.11
N GLU A 250 6.34 -0.46 17.35
CA GLU A 250 6.42 -1.87 17.77
C GLU A 250 7.21 -2.73 16.74
N THR A 251 6.98 -2.48 15.45
CA THR A 251 7.66 -3.23 14.38
C THR A 251 9.16 -2.95 14.34
N ASN A 252 9.57 -1.71 14.58
CA ASN A 252 10.96 -1.29 14.41
C ASN A 252 11.78 -1.32 15.70
N ASN A 253 11.15 -1.17 16.87
CA ASN A 253 11.84 -1.01 18.15
C ASN A 253 11.64 -2.16 19.14
N THR A 254 10.84 -3.17 18.79
CA THR A 254 10.81 -4.44 19.52
C THR A 254 11.88 -5.38 18.98
N PHE A 255 12.80 -5.82 19.83
CA PHE A 255 13.95 -6.63 19.42
C PHE A 255 14.02 -7.96 20.17
N VAL A 256 14.39 -9.01 19.46
CA VAL A 256 14.88 -10.25 20.04
C VAL A 256 16.40 -10.30 19.83
N THR A 257 17.15 -10.33 20.93
CA THR A 257 18.62 -10.35 20.91
C THR A 257 19.14 -11.78 21.12
N VAL A 258 20.17 -12.14 20.37
CA VAL A 258 20.87 -13.43 20.42
C VAL A 258 22.33 -13.18 20.75
N ASP A 259 22.85 -13.88 21.75
CA ASP A 259 24.21 -13.70 22.25
C ASP A 259 25.22 -14.64 21.60
N LYS A 260 24.79 -15.75 20.96
CA LYS A 260 25.65 -16.80 20.45
C LYS A 260 25.32 -17.11 19.00
N LEU A 261 26.36 -17.18 18.15
CA LEU A 261 26.24 -17.52 16.75
C LEU A 261 25.65 -18.92 16.52
N GLU A 262 25.92 -19.89 17.40
CA GLU A 262 25.39 -21.24 17.35
C GLU A 262 23.86 -21.30 17.42
N ASP A 263 23.21 -20.30 18.06
CA ASP A 263 21.75 -20.20 18.15
C ASP A 263 21.10 -19.76 16.82
N LEU A 264 21.90 -19.34 15.84
CA LEU A 264 21.46 -18.91 14.51
C LEU A 264 21.64 -19.99 13.44
N GLN A 265 21.95 -21.23 13.83
CA GLN A 265 22.20 -22.34 12.90
C GLN A 265 20.99 -22.53 11.96
N GLY A 266 21.28 -22.62 10.66
CA GLY A 266 20.29 -22.82 9.60
C GLY A 266 19.89 -21.53 8.88
N LEU A 267 20.20 -20.35 9.44
CA LEU A 267 19.95 -19.07 8.77
C LEU A 267 20.94 -18.86 7.60
N PRO A 268 20.48 -18.25 6.50
CA PRO A 268 21.38 -17.72 5.46
C PRO A 268 22.38 -16.71 6.05
N GLN A 269 23.61 -16.68 5.52
CA GLN A 269 24.66 -15.78 6.01
C GLN A 269 24.26 -14.30 5.91
N SER A 270 23.57 -13.92 4.85
CA SER A 270 23.05 -12.55 4.67
C SER A 270 22.11 -12.10 5.79
N ASP A 271 21.30 -13.01 6.35
CA ASP A 271 20.40 -12.71 7.45
C ASP A 271 21.16 -12.58 8.77
N ILE A 272 22.18 -13.40 8.98
CA ILE A 272 23.11 -13.30 10.12
C ILE A 272 23.85 -11.98 10.10
N ASP A 273 24.37 -11.57 8.95
CA ASP A 273 25.10 -10.31 8.77
C ASP A 273 24.20 -9.09 9.01
N ARG A 274 22.95 -9.14 8.53
CA ARG A 274 21.95 -8.10 8.76
C ARG A 274 21.60 -7.99 10.25
N ALA A 275 21.42 -9.11 10.96
CA ALA A 275 21.13 -9.12 12.39
C ALA A 275 22.33 -8.59 13.21
N ALA A 276 23.58 -8.89 12.79
CA ALA A 276 24.79 -8.35 13.41
C ALA A 276 24.90 -6.83 13.20
N ALA A 277 24.62 -6.35 11.98
CA ALA A 277 24.60 -4.91 11.68
C ALA A 277 23.56 -4.17 12.51
N MET A 278 22.35 -4.76 12.64
CA MET A 278 21.28 -4.21 13.48
C MET A 278 21.71 -4.12 14.96
N ALA A 279 22.34 -5.16 15.51
CA ALA A 279 22.86 -5.14 16.87
C ALA A 279 23.96 -4.07 17.05
N ALA A 280 24.87 -3.94 16.09
CA ALA A 280 25.91 -2.91 16.12
C ALA A 280 25.33 -1.49 16.09
N ALA A 281 24.29 -1.23 15.29
CA ALA A 281 23.56 0.05 15.24
C ALA A 281 22.90 0.39 16.59
N GLN A 282 22.49 -0.63 17.37
CA GLN A 282 21.93 -0.49 18.72
C GLN A 282 23.02 -0.54 19.83
N GLY A 283 24.30 -0.40 19.48
CA GLY A 283 25.42 -0.42 20.42
C GLY A 283 25.74 -1.79 21.04
N GLN A 284 25.21 -2.88 20.48
CA GLN A 284 25.40 -4.24 20.96
C GLN A 284 26.32 -5.07 20.03
N THR A 285 27.47 -4.52 19.68
CA THR A 285 28.46 -5.20 18.82
C THR A 285 28.83 -6.59 19.38
N GLY A 286 28.87 -7.60 18.53
CA GLY A 286 29.17 -8.98 18.90
C GLY A 286 27.93 -9.81 19.24
N LYS A 287 26.73 -9.23 19.13
CA LYS A 287 25.44 -9.90 19.21
C LYS A 287 24.68 -9.82 17.90
N TRP A 288 23.54 -10.44 17.84
CA TRP A 288 22.60 -10.42 16.72
C TRP A 288 21.23 -9.96 17.21
N MET A 289 20.59 -9.04 16.47
CA MET A 289 19.27 -8.54 16.83
C MET A 289 18.31 -8.68 15.67
N PHE A 290 17.06 -9.01 15.99
CA PHE A 290 15.96 -9.16 15.07
C PHE A 290 14.83 -8.23 15.52
N ASN A 291 14.43 -7.29 14.65
CA ASN A 291 13.21 -6.50 14.87
C ASN A 291 11.99 -7.25 14.29
N MET A 292 10.80 -6.66 14.46
CA MET A 292 9.55 -7.32 14.06
C MET A 292 9.13 -7.03 12.61
N GLN A 293 10.06 -6.67 11.74
CA GLN A 293 9.82 -6.62 10.31
C GLN A 293 9.78 -8.05 9.71
N ARG A 294 8.92 -8.25 8.69
CA ARG A 294 8.81 -9.57 8.02
C ARG A 294 10.14 -10.08 7.50
N ALA A 295 10.92 -9.20 6.87
CA ALA A 295 12.26 -9.53 6.36
C ALA A 295 13.23 -9.99 7.45
N SER A 296 13.03 -9.57 8.70
CA SER A 296 13.83 -10.00 9.85
C SER A 296 13.31 -11.30 10.48
N CYS A 297 11.98 -11.43 10.61
CA CYS A 297 11.35 -12.56 11.32
C CYS A 297 11.22 -13.82 10.46
N ASN A 298 10.80 -13.70 9.18
CA ASN A 298 10.50 -14.85 8.32
C ASN A 298 11.68 -15.81 8.15
N PRO A 299 12.93 -15.37 7.89
CA PRO A 299 14.06 -16.29 7.81
C PRO A 299 14.28 -17.09 9.09
N VAL A 300 14.09 -16.47 10.26
CA VAL A 300 14.21 -17.17 11.54
C VAL A 300 13.13 -18.25 11.67
N LEU A 301 11.89 -17.92 11.35
CA LEU A 301 10.76 -18.86 11.46
C LEU A 301 10.83 -19.99 10.44
N GLN A 302 11.49 -19.78 9.29
CA GLN A 302 11.58 -20.76 8.21
C GLN A 302 12.84 -21.63 8.27
N TYR A 303 13.98 -21.06 8.68
CA TYR A 303 15.28 -21.73 8.52
C TYR A 303 16.02 -21.98 9.83
N CYS A 304 15.76 -21.23 10.91
CA CYS A 304 16.53 -21.37 12.14
C CYS A 304 16.19 -22.67 12.87
N SER A 305 17.21 -23.49 13.16
CA SER A 305 17.03 -24.76 13.88
C SER A 305 16.69 -24.57 15.37
N ASN A 306 17.04 -23.43 15.97
CA ASN A 306 16.77 -23.12 17.37
C ASN A 306 15.27 -22.85 17.59
N ARG A 307 14.56 -23.87 18.11
CA ARG A 307 13.11 -23.81 18.35
C ARG A 307 12.72 -22.69 19.33
N GLU A 308 13.56 -22.43 20.36
CA GLU A 308 13.28 -21.39 21.35
C GLU A 308 13.41 -19.98 20.74
N LEU A 309 14.37 -19.77 19.84
CA LEU A 309 14.48 -18.51 19.09
C LEU A 309 13.26 -18.32 18.19
N ARG A 310 12.83 -19.37 17.46
CA ARG A 310 11.59 -19.30 16.67
C ARG A 310 10.38 -18.93 17.52
N ARG A 311 10.24 -19.54 18.72
CA ARG A 311 9.15 -19.22 19.65
C ARG A 311 9.15 -17.76 20.05
N LYS A 312 10.31 -17.22 20.46
CA LYS A 312 10.45 -15.80 20.86
C LYS A 312 10.07 -14.85 19.74
N ILE A 313 10.61 -15.07 18.55
CA ILE A 313 10.32 -14.25 17.36
C ILE A 313 8.84 -14.33 17.00
N TYR A 314 8.27 -15.54 16.95
CA TYR A 314 6.86 -15.76 16.62
C TYR A 314 5.93 -15.02 17.58
N GLN A 315 6.18 -15.16 18.89
CA GLN A 315 5.37 -14.51 19.91
C GLN A 315 5.47 -12.98 19.84
N ALA A 316 6.68 -12.44 19.70
CA ALA A 316 6.88 -10.99 19.56
C ALA A 316 6.22 -10.45 18.27
N TYR A 317 6.36 -11.18 17.16
CA TYR A 317 5.78 -10.78 15.88
C TYR A 317 4.24 -10.79 15.89
N CYS A 318 3.61 -11.84 16.42
CA CYS A 318 2.15 -11.96 16.48
C CYS A 318 1.50 -10.99 17.47
N ASN A 319 2.22 -10.58 18.52
CA ASN A 319 1.68 -9.69 19.57
C ASN A 319 2.05 -8.21 19.41
N ARG A 320 2.45 -7.77 18.21
CA ARG A 320 2.64 -6.33 17.97
C ARG A 320 1.33 -5.58 18.22
N GLY A 321 1.40 -4.49 18.96
CA GLY A 321 0.24 -3.72 19.42
C GLY A 321 -0.65 -4.42 20.45
N ASN A 322 -0.16 -5.50 21.06
CA ASN A 322 -0.84 -6.29 22.12
C ASN A 322 0.17 -6.67 23.22
N GLN A 323 0.82 -5.68 23.83
CA GLN A 323 1.89 -5.90 24.79
C GLN A 323 1.69 -5.14 26.13
N ASP A 324 0.53 -4.54 26.34
CA ASP A 324 0.17 -3.78 27.55
C ASP A 324 1.21 -2.66 27.85
N ASN A 325 1.74 -2.03 26.81
CA ASN A 325 2.71 -0.93 26.86
C ASN A 325 2.12 0.36 26.25
N ASP A 326 2.90 1.44 26.18
CA ASP A 326 2.47 2.73 25.66
C ASP A 326 2.07 2.71 24.17
N TYR A 327 2.39 1.63 23.44
CA TYR A 327 2.10 1.42 22.03
C TYR A 327 1.03 0.34 21.81
N ASP A 328 0.33 -0.07 22.87
CA ASP A 328 -0.77 -1.03 22.77
C ASP A 328 -1.92 -0.45 21.93
N SER A 329 -2.48 -1.25 21.05
CA SER A 329 -3.50 -0.81 20.08
C SER A 329 -4.89 -1.42 20.33
N LYS A 330 -5.08 -2.23 21.36
CA LYS A 330 -6.37 -2.91 21.65
C LYS A 330 -7.52 -1.92 21.82
N GLU A 331 -7.32 -0.89 22.66
CA GLU A 331 -8.34 0.13 22.92
C GLU A 331 -8.62 0.99 21.68
N ILE A 332 -7.55 1.33 20.92
CA ILE A 332 -7.68 2.06 19.65
C ILE A 332 -8.53 1.26 18.67
N CYS A 333 -8.27 -0.04 18.52
CA CYS A 333 -9.04 -0.91 17.62
C CYS A 333 -10.51 -1.01 18.04
N ALA A 334 -10.79 -1.24 19.31
CA ALA A 334 -12.16 -1.30 19.84
C ALA A 334 -12.91 0.01 19.59
N LYS A 335 -12.26 1.16 19.84
CA LYS A 335 -12.84 2.48 19.61
C LYS A 335 -13.08 2.76 18.13
N LEU A 336 -12.15 2.39 17.25
CA LEU A 336 -12.32 2.51 15.80
C LEU A 336 -13.55 1.73 15.31
N VAL A 337 -13.73 0.48 15.78
CA VAL A 337 -14.89 -0.33 15.40
C VAL A 337 -16.19 0.34 15.84
N LYS A 338 -16.25 0.89 17.06
CA LYS A 338 -17.41 1.60 17.60
C LYS A 338 -17.75 2.84 16.78
N LEU A 339 -16.77 3.72 16.54
CA LEU A 339 -16.97 4.96 15.79
C LEU A 339 -17.35 4.70 14.32
N ARG A 340 -16.79 3.68 13.71
CA ARG A 340 -17.15 3.27 12.34
C ARG A 340 -18.58 2.75 12.27
N LEU A 341 -19.05 2.05 13.28
CA LEU A 341 -20.47 1.65 13.39
C LEU A 341 -21.37 2.85 13.58
N GLU A 342 -21.03 3.79 14.46
CA GLU A 342 -21.79 5.02 14.68
C GLU A 342 -21.89 5.85 13.40
N ARG A 343 -20.79 6.00 12.68
CA ARG A 343 -20.76 6.66 11.37
C ARG A 343 -21.68 5.96 10.36
N ALA A 344 -21.58 4.64 10.26
CA ALA A 344 -22.41 3.87 9.33
C ALA A 344 -23.91 4.03 9.65
N LYS A 345 -24.29 3.98 10.93
CA LYS A 345 -25.70 4.20 11.37
C LYS A 345 -26.18 5.60 11.07
N LEU A 346 -25.33 6.62 11.32
CA LEU A 346 -25.65 8.00 10.99
C LEU A 346 -25.93 8.19 9.49
N MET A 347 -25.20 7.44 8.65
CA MET A 347 -25.36 7.41 7.19
C MET A 347 -26.48 6.48 6.70
N GLY A 348 -27.28 5.90 7.60
CA GLY A 348 -28.43 5.05 7.27
C GLY A 348 -28.10 3.59 6.97
N PHE A 349 -26.86 3.14 7.23
CA PHE A 349 -26.46 1.75 7.03
C PHE A 349 -26.60 0.93 8.32
N LYS A 350 -26.85 -0.37 8.15
CA LYS A 350 -26.99 -1.31 9.27
C LYS A 350 -25.69 -1.45 10.09
N ASN A 351 -24.55 -1.45 9.41
CA ASN A 351 -23.21 -1.60 9.97
C ASN A 351 -22.13 -1.05 9.01
N CYS A 352 -20.89 -1.02 9.48
CA CYS A 352 -19.76 -0.51 8.71
C CYS A 352 -19.52 -1.30 7.42
N ALA A 353 -19.58 -2.63 7.46
CA ALA A 353 -19.37 -3.46 6.28
C ALA A 353 -20.40 -3.15 5.18
N SER A 354 -21.69 -3.00 5.52
CA SER A 354 -22.73 -2.63 4.56
C SER A 354 -22.48 -1.25 3.93
N GLN A 355 -21.95 -0.28 4.68
CA GLN A 355 -21.57 1.03 4.16
C GLN A 355 -20.41 0.93 3.16
N ILE A 356 -19.37 0.19 3.50
CA ILE A 356 -18.18 0.04 2.66
C ILE A 356 -18.50 -0.74 1.38
N LEU A 357 -19.22 -1.85 1.51
CA LEU A 357 -19.54 -2.75 0.40
C LEU A 357 -20.51 -2.16 -0.62
N ASP A 358 -21.27 -1.12 -0.29
CA ASP A 358 -22.11 -0.40 -1.24
C ASP A 358 -21.34 0.06 -2.50
N THR A 359 -20.05 0.34 -2.35
CA THR A 359 -19.16 0.78 -3.44
C THR A 359 -18.25 -0.32 -3.99
N ARG A 360 -18.49 -1.57 -3.70
CA ARG A 360 -17.68 -2.73 -4.11
C ARG A 360 -18.46 -3.64 -5.07
N MET A 361 -17.78 -4.54 -5.77
CA MET A 361 -18.43 -5.56 -6.60
C MET A 361 -19.26 -6.52 -5.75
N ALA A 362 -18.79 -6.89 -4.58
CA ALA A 362 -19.45 -7.82 -3.67
C ALA A 362 -20.82 -7.31 -3.16
N LYS A 363 -21.02 -6.01 -3.06
CA LYS A 363 -22.25 -5.31 -2.64
C LYS A 363 -22.72 -5.62 -1.21
N THR A 364 -22.62 -6.83 -0.71
CA THR A 364 -23.14 -7.25 0.58
C THR A 364 -22.16 -8.10 1.38
N PRO A 365 -22.23 -8.07 2.73
CA PRO A 365 -21.45 -8.98 3.58
C PRO A 365 -21.69 -10.46 3.27
N GLU A 366 -22.93 -10.82 2.94
CA GLU A 366 -23.33 -12.19 2.63
C GLU A 366 -22.59 -12.72 1.40
N ALA A 367 -22.39 -11.90 0.36
CA ALA A 367 -21.61 -12.29 -0.82
C ALA A 367 -20.14 -12.51 -0.48
N VAL A 368 -19.57 -11.67 0.41
CA VAL A 368 -18.20 -11.85 0.88
C VAL A 368 -18.04 -13.16 1.63
N TYR A 369 -18.91 -13.42 2.62
CA TYR A 369 -18.86 -14.69 3.37
C TYR A 369 -19.06 -15.91 2.49
N ALA A 370 -19.97 -15.83 1.51
CA ALA A 370 -20.20 -16.93 0.57
C ALA A 370 -18.93 -17.31 -0.21
N LEU A 371 -18.10 -16.33 -0.58
CA LEU A 371 -16.81 -16.58 -1.21
C LEU A 371 -15.81 -17.17 -0.20
N LEU A 372 -15.66 -16.55 0.97
CA LEU A 372 -14.70 -17.00 1.99
C LEU A 372 -14.98 -18.45 2.41
N ASP A 373 -16.26 -18.81 2.62
CA ASP A 373 -16.69 -20.14 3.08
C ASP A 373 -16.40 -21.23 2.02
N GLN A 374 -16.49 -20.90 0.73
CA GLN A 374 -16.17 -21.85 -0.37
C GLN A 374 -14.68 -22.24 -0.35
N VAL A 375 -13.79 -21.32 0.04
CA VAL A 375 -12.34 -21.57 0.07
C VAL A 375 -11.88 -22.10 1.43
N TRP A 376 -12.59 -21.74 2.52
CA TRP A 376 -12.21 -22.11 3.89
C TRP A 376 -12.13 -23.62 4.10
N THR A 377 -13.19 -24.33 3.71
CA THR A 377 -13.28 -25.77 3.97
C THR A 377 -12.14 -26.57 3.33
N PRO A 378 -11.86 -26.44 2.01
CA PRO A 378 -10.74 -27.14 1.41
C PRO A 378 -9.37 -26.65 1.94
N ALA A 379 -9.23 -25.34 2.26
CA ALA A 379 -7.99 -24.81 2.82
C ALA A 379 -7.66 -25.41 4.20
N VAL A 380 -8.65 -25.50 5.11
CA VAL A 380 -8.48 -26.12 6.43
C VAL A 380 -8.16 -27.62 6.30
N ALA A 381 -8.82 -28.34 5.38
CA ALA A 381 -8.50 -29.74 5.11
C ALA A 381 -7.03 -29.89 4.67
N LYS A 382 -6.58 -29.04 3.73
CA LYS A 382 -5.21 -29.04 3.23
C LYS A 382 -4.18 -28.68 4.30
N ALA A 383 -4.48 -27.67 5.13
CA ALA A 383 -3.62 -27.30 6.26
C ALA A 383 -3.47 -28.45 7.29
N ASN A 384 -4.51 -29.24 7.51
CA ASN A 384 -4.43 -30.42 8.37
C ASN A 384 -3.56 -31.54 7.76
N GLU A 385 -3.60 -31.74 6.43
CA GLU A 385 -2.66 -32.67 5.76
C GLU A 385 -1.21 -32.20 5.94
N GLU A 386 -0.94 -30.90 5.77
CA GLU A 386 0.38 -30.31 5.98
C GLU A 386 0.85 -30.47 7.44
N LEU A 387 -0.05 -30.39 8.43
CA LEU A 387 0.27 -30.65 9.83
C LEU A 387 0.74 -32.10 10.10
N GLU A 388 0.23 -33.09 9.36
CA GLU A 388 0.74 -34.47 9.47
C GLU A 388 2.19 -34.60 8.96
N ASP A 389 2.51 -33.90 7.87
CA ASP A 389 3.89 -33.82 7.39
C ASP A 389 4.82 -33.16 8.43
N ILE A 390 4.36 -32.07 9.05
CA ILE A 390 5.08 -31.35 10.11
C ILE A 390 5.33 -32.27 11.30
N ARG A 391 4.33 -33.00 11.77
CA ARG A 391 4.49 -33.99 12.85
C ARG A 391 5.53 -35.06 12.49
N THR A 392 5.54 -35.49 11.23
CA THR A 392 6.50 -36.49 10.73
C THR A 392 7.93 -35.93 10.76
N GLU A 393 8.14 -34.68 10.33
CA GLU A 393 9.45 -34.02 10.36
C GLU A 393 9.92 -33.74 11.82
N MET A 394 9.01 -33.35 12.73
CA MET A 394 9.32 -33.13 14.14
C MET A 394 9.79 -34.44 14.84
N LYS A 395 9.17 -35.55 14.52
CA LYS A 395 9.60 -36.86 15.04
C LYS A 395 11.02 -37.24 14.65
N LYS A 396 11.49 -36.85 13.45
CA LYS A 396 12.88 -37.05 13.02
C LYS A 396 13.89 -36.30 13.91
N ASP A 397 13.47 -35.15 14.48
CA ASP A 397 14.26 -34.40 15.46
C ASP A 397 14.05 -34.86 16.92
N GLY A 398 13.35 -35.98 17.13
CA GLY A 398 13.06 -36.52 18.47
C GLY A 398 11.98 -35.76 19.25
N LEU A 399 11.20 -34.91 18.59
CA LEU A 399 10.10 -34.16 19.20
C LEU A 399 8.80 -34.97 19.07
N ASP A 400 8.32 -35.50 20.17
CA ASP A 400 7.04 -36.22 20.26
C ASP A 400 6.00 -35.36 21.00
N CYS A 401 5.71 -34.21 20.38
CA CYS A 401 4.72 -33.24 20.86
C CYS A 401 3.94 -32.65 19.69
N GLU A 402 2.76 -32.08 19.98
CA GLU A 402 2.01 -31.37 18.99
C GLU A 402 2.79 -30.14 18.48
N PRO A 403 2.72 -29.85 17.18
CA PRO A 403 3.27 -28.63 16.61
C PRO A 403 2.66 -27.38 17.25
N GLU A 404 3.45 -26.33 17.36
CA GLU A 404 3.01 -25.00 17.72
C GLU A 404 3.18 -24.03 16.53
N GLY A 405 2.63 -22.81 16.61
CA GLY A 405 2.70 -21.84 15.50
C GLY A 405 4.13 -21.54 15.05
N TRP A 406 5.10 -21.52 15.96
CA TRP A 406 6.54 -21.32 15.65
C TRP A 406 7.23 -22.53 15.03
N ASP A 407 6.56 -23.69 14.97
CA ASP A 407 7.07 -24.90 14.32
C ASP A 407 6.63 -24.99 12.86
N TYR A 408 5.48 -24.38 12.53
CA TYR A 408 4.80 -24.59 11.26
C TYR A 408 5.70 -24.28 10.06
N ARG A 409 6.19 -23.04 9.93
CA ARG A 409 7.00 -22.62 8.76
C ARG A 409 8.31 -23.42 8.65
N TYR A 410 8.97 -23.69 9.77
CA TYR A 410 10.23 -24.43 9.80
C TYR A 410 10.10 -25.88 9.31
N TYR A 411 9.15 -26.61 9.87
CA TYR A 411 8.95 -28.01 9.50
C TYR A 411 8.23 -28.17 8.16
N LEU A 412 7.37 -27.24 7.78
CA LEU A 412 6.78 -27.21 6.46
C LEU A 412 7.84 -27.06 5.36
N GLU A 413 8.83 -26.18 5.55
CA GLU A 413 9.95 -26.00 4.60
C GLU A 413 10.82 -27.26 4.52
N ARG A 414 11.08 -27.91 5.64
CA ARG A 414 11.80 -29.20 5.67
C ARG A 414 11.04 -30.30 4.94
N ALA A 415 9.75 -30.40 5.14
CA ALA A 415 8.89 -31.35 4.44
C ALA A 415 8.86 -31.05 2.94
N ARG A 416 8.74 -29.77 2.53
CA ARG A 416 8.80 -29.33 1.14
C ARG A 416 10.12 -29.76 0.50
N LYS A 417 11.23 -29.49 1.16
CA LYS A 417 12.57 -29.88 0.67
C LYS A 417 12.73 -31.39 0.57
N ALA A 418 12.22 -32.13 1.55
CA ALA A 418 12.30 -33.61 1.54
C ALA A 418 11.45 -34.22 0.42
N LYS A 419 10.25 -33.67 0.14
CA LYS A 419 9.31 -34.17 -0.87
C LYS A 419 9.74 -33.85 -2.30
N PHE A 420 10.18 -32.64 -2.56
CA PHE A 420 10.37 -32.13 -3.92
C PHE A 420 11.86 -31.94 -4.30
N ASN A 421 12.78 -32.09 -3.36
CA ASN A 421 14.22 -31.82 -3.58
C ASN A 421 14.44 -30.47 -4.29
N PHE A 422 13.65 -29.45 -3.90
CA PHE A 422 13.69 -28.10 -4.45
C PHE A 422 14.47 -27.16 -3.50
N ASP A 423 15.36 -26.38 -4.07
CA ASP A 423 16.14 -25.36 -3.38
C ASP A 423 15.96 -24.03 -4.12
N GLU A 424 15.18 -23.13 -3.53
CA GLU A 424 14.86 -21.82 -4.12
C GLU A 424 16.11 -20.98 -4.39
N SER A 425 17.16 -21.11 -3.58
CA SER A 425 18.40 -20.37 -3.78
C SER A 425 19.07 -20.68 -5.13
N LYS A 426 18.84 -21.88 -5.68
CA LYS A 426 19.32 -22.27 -7.00
C LYS A 426 18.53 -21.65 -8.13
N LEU A 427 17.22 -21.46 -7.93
CA LEU A 427 16.38 -20.76 -8.90
C LEU A 427 16.73 -19.27 -8.96
N SER A 428 16.98 -18.64 -7.80
CA SER A 428 17.38 -17.23 -7.71
C SER A 428 18.62 -16.88 -8.54
N GLU A 429 19.54 -17.82 -8.78
CA GLU A 429 20.72 -17.62 -9.63
C GLU A 429 20.37 -17.29 -11.10
N TYR A 430 19.10 -17.51 -11.51
CA TYR A 430 18.56 -17.22 -12.85
C TYR A 430 17.67 -15.98 -12.89
N LEU A 431 17.39 -15.34 -11.75
CA LEU A 431 16.39 -14.26 -11.58
C LEU A 431 17.07 -12.91 -11.31
N GLU A 432 17.99 -12.49 -12.18
CA GLU A 432 18.63 -11.17 -12.08
C GLU A 432 17.61 -10.07 -12.45
N ILE A 433 17.50 -9.02 -11.63
CA ILE A 433 16.43 -8.02 -11.66
C ILE A 433 16.21 -7.34 -13.02
N ASN A 434 17.31 -6.96 -13.71
CA ASN A 434 17.18 -6.30 -15.02
C ASN A 434 16.71 -7.29 -16.10
N ASN A 435 17.04 -8.58 -15.96
CA ASN A 435 16.52 -9.60 -16.85
C ASN A 435 15.05 -9.88 -16.57
N VAL A 436 14.63 -9.92 -15.29
CA VAL A 436 13.22 -10.03 -14.91
C VAL A 436 12.42 -8.86 -15.50
N LEU A 437 12.93 -7.62 -15.40
CA LEU A 437 12.28 -6.44 -16.00
C LEU A 437 12.11 -6.57 -17.52
N LYS A 438 13.10 -7.16 -18.22
CA LYS A 438 12.97 -7.48 -19.67
C LYS A 438 11.86 -8.51 -19.91
N GLY A 439 11.69 -9.48 -19.01
CA GLY A 439 10.59 -10.45 -19.05
C GLY A 439 9.23 -9.77 -18.90
N VAL A 440 9.11 -8.86 -17.95
CA VAL A 440 7.92 -8.03 -17.74
C VAL A 440 7.56 -7.23 -19.01
N PHE A 441 8.54 -6.53 -19.59
CA PHE A 441 8.34 -5.77 -20.83
C PHE A 441 8.03 -6.65 -22.04
N TYR A 442 8.61 -7.85 -22.11
CA TYR A 442 8.32 -8.83 -23.15
C TYR A 442 6.85 -9.27 -23.12
N VAL A 443 6.30 -9.56 -21.93
CA VAL A 443 4.88 -9.93 -21.77
C VAL A 443 3.97 -8.80 -22.25
N ALA A 444 4.21 -7.56 -21.81
CA ALA A 444 3.44 -6.40 -22.25
C ALA A 444 3.50 -6.20 -23.78
N ASN A 445 4.69 -6.37 -24.36
CA ASN A 445 4.86 -6.29 -25.82
C ASN A 445 4.09 -7.39 -26.54
N LYS A 446 4.18 -8.63 -26.05
CA LYS A 446 3.49 -9.78 -26.69
C LYS A 446 1.97 -9.66 -26.60
N LEU A 447 1.44 -9.22 -25.47
CA LEU A 447 -0.01 -9.11 -25.29
C LEU A 447 -0.60 -7.87 -26.00
N TYR A 448 0.09 -6.73 -25.95
CA TYR A 448 -0.50 -5.44 -26.30
C TYR A 448 0.30 -4.63 -27.32
N GLY A 449 1.45 -5.11 -27.77
CA GLY A 449 2.35 -4.37 -28.68
C GLY A 449 3.09 -3.19 -28.03
N VAL A 450 2.99 -3.04 -26.71
CA VAL A 450 3.61 -1.93 -25.98
C VAL A 450 5.13 -2.04 -26.01
N SER A 451 5.82 -0.91 -26.18
CA SER A 451 7.29 -0.83 -26.19
C SER A 451 7.82 0.23 -25.23
N PHE A 452 9.06 0.03 -24.77
CA PHE A 452 9.68 0.83 -23.72
C PHE A 452 11.00 1.39 -24.19
N LYS A 453 11.22 2.68 -23.93
CA LYS A 453 12.48 3.36 -24.24
C LYS A 453 12.99 4.07 -23.01
N GLU A 454 14.18 3.70 -22.56
CA GLU A 454 14.81 4.30 -21.39
C GLU A 454 15.13 5.79 -21.61
N ILE A 455 14.80 6.61 -20.60
CA ILE A 455 15.05 8.06 -20.56
C ILE A 455 15.61 8.51 -19.20
N THR A 456 16.18 7.58 -18.42
CA THR A 456 16.69 7.83 -17.06
C THR A 456 17.67 9.01 -17.02
N ASP A 457 18.49 9.19 -18.07
CA ASP A 457 19.45 10.28 -18.22
C ASP A 457 18.83 11.65 -18.49
N LYS A 458 17.52 11.72 -18.81
CA LYS A 458 16.79 12.93 -19.25
C LYS A 458 15.64 13.30 -18.34
N ALA A 459 15.05 12.31 -17.68
CA ALA A 459 13.93 12.49 -16.80
C ALA A 459 14.38 13.00 -15.42
N PRO A 460 13.69 13.96 -14.79
CA PRO A 460 13.97 14.32 -13.40
C PRO A 460 13.86 13.10 -12.49
N ALA A 461 14.90 12.85 -11.69
CA ALA A 461 14.93 11.76 -10.75
C ALA A 461 14.54 12.23 -9.35
N TYR A 462 13.66 11.49 -8.68
CA TYR A 462 13.38 11.70 -7.26
C TYR A 462 14.25 10.77 -6.38
N GLU A 463 14.81 9.75 -7.00
CA GLU A 463 15.70 8.75 -6.39
C GLU A 463 16.74 8.32 -7.44
N PRO A 464 18.06 8.35 -7.10
CA PRO A 464 19.11 8.01 -8.06
C PRO A 464 19.07 6.60 -8.64
N THR A 465 18.45 5.65 -7.92
CA THR A 465 18.34 4.24 -8.36
C THR A 465 17.09 3.96 -9.19
N ALA A 466 16.15 4.92 -9.27
CA ALA A 466 14.95 4.77 -10.07
C ALA A 466 15.25 4.96 -11.56
N GLN A 467 14.76 4.05 -12.40
CA GLN A 467 14.88 4.15 -13.86
C GLN A 467 13.59 4.74 -14.44
N ALA A 468 13.70 5.52 -15.50
CA ALA A 468 12.58 6.17 -16.19
C ALA A 468 12.45 5.71 -17.65
N TRP A 469 11.22 5.50 -18.11
CA TRP A 469 10.89 4.92 -19.40
C TRP A 469 9.78 5.70 -20.11
N GLU A 470 9.94 5.99 -21.39
CA GLU A 470 8.84 6.31 -22.29
C GLU A 470 8.13 5.01 -22.68
N VAL A 471 6.81 4.97 -22.53
CA VAL A 471 5.96 3.83 -22.88
C VAL A 471 5.16 4.16 -24.13
N TYR A 472 5.32 3.40 -25.19
CA TYR A 472 4.68 3.60 -26.47
C TYR A 472 3.69 2.48 -26.81
N ASP A 473 2.56 2.83 -27.41
CA ASP A 473 1.61 1.88 -27.98
C ASP A 473 2.16 1.24 -29.25
N ALA A 474 1.46 0.24 -29.76
CA ALA A 474 1.79 -0.47 -31.00
C ALA A 474 1.87 0.45 -32.23
N ASP A 475 1.11 1.53 -32.25
CA ASP A 475 1.15 2.57 -33.30
C ASP A 475 2.21 3.67 -33.08
N SER A 476 3.06 3.49 -32.07
CA SER A 476 4.09 4.46 -31.64
C SER A 476 3.55 5.73 -30.96
N THR A 477 2.30 5.76 -30.56
CA THR A 477 1.76 6.85 -29.73
C THR A 477 2.31 6.72 -28.30
N LEU A 478 2.70 7.85 -27.68
CA LEU A 478 3.14 7.87 -26.30
C LEU A 478 1.94 7.59 -25.38
N LEU A 479 2.01 6.51 -24.59
CA LEU A 479 0.97 6.11 -23.65
C LEU A 479 1.21 6.68 -22.25
N ALA A 480 2.46 6.64 -21.78
CA ALA A 480 2.80 6.96 -20.40
C ALA A 480 4.30 7.24 -20.22
N ILE A 481 4.62 7.80 -19.06
CA ILE A 481 5.98 7.74 -18.49
C ILE A 481 5.94 6.78 -17.31
N PHE A 482 6.91 5.90 -17.24
CA PHE A 482 7.01 4.88 -16.21
C PHE A 482 8.32 5.01 -15.42
N TYR A 483 8.23 4.98 -14.10
CA TYR A 483 9.38 4.86 -13.20
C TYR A 483 9.39 3.50 -12.52
N SER A 484 10.54 2.83 -12.55
CA SER A 484 10.80 1.60 -11.81
C SER A 484 11.73 1.89 -10.64
N ASP A 485 11.19 1.90 -9.41
CA ASP A 485 11.90 2.18 -8.16
C ASP A 485 11.95 0.91 -7.32
N TYR A 486 12.96 0.08 -7.55
CA TYR A 486 13.00 -1.28 -7.03
C TYR A 486 14.00 -1.49 -5.88
N MET A 487 14.89 -0.53 -5.59
CA MET A 487 15.91 -0.72 -4.55
C MET A 487 15.40 -0.30 -3.17
N PRO A 488 15.70 -1.08 -2.12
CA PRO A 488 15.38 -0.70 -0.75
C PRO A 488 16.25 0.48 -0.30
N ARG A 489 15.70 1.32 0.59
CA ARG A 489 16.42 2.42 1.24
C ARG A 489 15.73 2.86 2.52
N ASP A 490 16.44 3.61 3.34
CA ASP A 490 15.86 4.30 4.49
C ASP A 490 14.77 5.28 4.05
N GLY A 491 13.67 5.35 4.79
CA GLY A 491 12.53 6.19 4.43
C GLY A 491 11.57 5.61 3.40
N LYS A 492 11.88 4.46 2.80
CA LYS A 492 10.95 3.73 1.93
C LYS A 492 10.07 2.79 2.76
N ARG A 493 8.75 2.92 2.60
CA ARG A 493 7.79 2.05 3.29
C ARG A 493 7.98 0.59 2.85
N ALA A 494 7.79 -0.34 3.78
CA ALA A 494 7.85 -1.77 3.47
C ALA A 494 6.71 -2.21 2.55
N GLY A 495 6.98 -3.20 1.69
CA GLY A 495 6.05 -3.75 0.71
C GLY A 495 6.32 -3.24 -0.70
N ALA A 496 5.32 -3.38 -1.56
CA ALA A 496 5.33 -2.90 -2.94
C ALA A 496 4.00 -2.20 -3.24
N TRP A 497 4.01 -1.29 -4.19
CA TRP A 497 2.82 -0.60 -4.68
C TRP A 497 3.07 0.10 -6.02
N CYS A 498 1.99 0.23 -6.80
CA CYS A 498 1.95 1.11 -7.95
C CYS A 498 1.22 2.41 -7.60
N THR A 499 1.75 3.55 -8.03
CA THR A 499 1.11 4.86 -7.87
C THR A 499 1.44 5.76 -9.06
N SER A 500 0.92 7.00 -9.05
CA SER A 500 1.15 7.94 -10.16
C SER A 500 1.45 9.33 -9.62
N PHE A 501 2.48 9.96 -10.16
CA PHE A 501 2.74 11.39 -9.98
C PHE A 501 1.79 12.25 -10.82
N ARG A 502 1.19 11.68 -11.85
CA ARG A 502 0.15 12.30 -12.68
C ARG A 502 -0.76 11.21 -13.23
N GLY A 503 -2.08 11.36 -13.04
CA GLY A 503 -3.09 10.49 -13.63
C GLY A 503 -3.40 10.83 -15.08
N GLN A 504 -3.87 9.84 -15.86
CA GLN A 504 -4.39 10.05 -17.19
C GLN A 504 -5.70 10.86 -17.14
N ARG A 505 -5.88 11.81 -18.03
CA ARG A 505 -7.08 12.61 -18.25
C ARG A 505 -7.02 13.30 -19.62
N TYR A 506 -8.05 14.08 -19.93
CA TYR A 506 -8.02 15.00 -21.07
C TYR A 506 -8.05 16.47 -20.62
N ASP A 507 -7.22 17.30 -21.23
CA ASP A 507 -7.19 18.74 -21.03
C ASP A 507 -7.32 19.44 -22.39
N GLY A 508 -8.35 20.27 -22.56
CA GLY A 508 -8.61 20.95 -23.83
C GLY A 508 -8.78 20.04 -25.06
N GLY A 509 -9.22 18.79 -24.84
CA GLY A 509 -9.37 17.78 -25.89
C GLY A 509 -8.10 17.00 -26.22
N SER A 510 -6.97 17.31 -25.57
CA SER A 510 -5.72 16.55 -25.69
C SER A 510 -5.56 15.57 -24.52
N ARG A 511 -5.11 14.35 -24.83
CA ARG A 511 -4.75 13.37 -23.80
C ARG A 511 -3.55 13.86 -22.99
N VAL A 512 -3.62 13.76 -21.68
CA VAL A 512 -2.52 13.99 -20.76
C VAL A 512 -2.00 12.63 -20.31
N GLU A 513 -0.78 12.32 -20.69
CA GLU A 513 -0.15 11.04 -20.38
C GLU A 513 0.12 10.92 -18.89
N PRO A 514 -0.16 9.75 -18.28
CA PRO A 514 0.13 9.49 -16.87
C PRO A 514 1.65 9.38 -16.65
N VAL A 515 2.07 9.73 -15.44
CA VAL A 515 3.43 9.46 -14.94
C VAL A 515 3.28 8.46 -13.79
N VAL A 516 3.59 7.20 -14.06
CA VAL A 516 3.34 6.06 -13.18
C VAL A 516 4.63 5.58 -12.57
N VAL A 517 4.59 5.11 -11.34
CA VAL A 517 5.75 4.53 -10.66
C VAL A 517 5.39 3.23 -9.95
N ASN A 518 6.21 2.20 -10.17
CA ASN A 518 6.23 0.99 -9.35
C ASN A 518 7.32 1.12 -8.30
N VAL A 519 6.92 1.02 -7.03
CA VAL A 519 7.82 1.12 -5.88
C VAL A 519 7.86 -0.24 -5.19
N CYS A 520 9.04 -0.86 -5.15
CA CYS A 520 9.25 -2.15 -4.51
C CYS A 520 10.52 -2.13 -3.64
N SER A 521 10.67 -3.10 -2.75
CA SER A 521 11.88 -3.31 -1.95
C SER A 521 12.47 -4.67 -2.30
N MET A 522 13.11 -4.74 -3.48
CA MET A 522 13.71 -5.95 -4.05
C MET A 522 15.04 -6.29 -3.37
N THR A 523 15.54 -7.51 -3.59
CA THR A 523 16.87 -7.91 -3.10
C THR A 523 17.94 -7.06 -3.78
N PRO A 524 18.74 -6.27 -3.06
CA PRO A 524 19.79 -5.45 -3.65
C PRO A 524 21.00 -6.29 -4.05
N PRO A 525 21.90 -5.78 -4.90
CA PRO A 525 23.16 -6.43 -5.19
C PRO A 525 24.05 -6.52 -3.94
N SER A 526 24.89 -7.56 -3.86
CA SER A 526 25.97 -7.69 -2.87
C SER A 526 27.33 -7.35 -3.51
N ALA A 527 28.39 -7.41 -2.71
CA ALA A 527 29.76 -7.13 -3.21
C ALA A 527 30.21 -8.09 -4.34
N ASP A 528 29.67 -9.31 -4.35
CA ASP A 528 30.08 -10.41 -5.24
C ASP A 528 28.95 -10.93 -6.15
N LYS A 529 27.72 -10.45 -5.98
CA LYS A 529 26.55 -10.90 -6.77
C LYS A 529 25.67 -9.73 -7.20
N PRO A 530 25.12 -9.80 -8.43
CA PRO A 530 24.09 -8.83 -8.87
C PRO A 530 22.81 -8.99 -8.03
N ALA A 531 21.83 -8.17 -8.30
CA ALA A 531 20.52 -8.20 -7.62
C ALA A 531 19.70 -9.44 -8.04
N LEU A 532 19.97 -10.57 -7.39
CA LEU A 532 19.26 -11.84 -7.60
C LEU A 532 17.97 -11.87 -6.79
N GLN A 533 16.85 -12.16 -7.45
CA GLN A 533 15.53 -12.07 -6.84
C GLN A 533 15.02 -13.43 -6.36
N THR A 534 14.12 -13.40 -5.38
CA THR A 534 13.31 -14.56 -4.98
C THR A 534 12.12 -14.73 -5.93
N ILE A 535 11.44 -15.85 -5.84
CA ILE A 535 10.16 -16.10 -6.55
C ILE A 535 9.14 -15.01 -6.20
N ASP A 536 8.93 -14.77 -4.93
CA ASP A 536 8.04 -13.72 -4.38
C ASP A 536 8.34 -12.34 -4.99
N ASN A 537 9.62 -11.99 -5.13
CA ASN A 537 10.02 -10.70 -5.71
C ASN A 537 9.70 -10.63 -7.21
N VAL A 538 9.88 -11.72 -7.95
CA VAL A 538 9.53 -11.78 -9.37
C VAL A 538 8.02 -11.64 -9.56
N GLU A 539 7.22 -12.41 -8.82
CA GLU A 539 5.75 -12.29 -8.82
C GLU A 539 5.33 -10.85 -8.49
N THR A 540 5.92 -10.24 -7.45
CA THR A 540 5.65 -8.84 -7.08
C THR A 540 5.98 -7.86 -8.22
N MET A 541 7.08 -8.06 -8.97
CA MET A 541 7.40 -7.19 -10.12
C MET A 541 6.33 -7.29 -11.22
N PHE A 542 5.84 -8.49 -11.51
CA PHE A 542 4.76 -8.69 -12.48
C PHE A 542 3.44 -8.12 -11.97
N HIS A 543 3.13 -8.29 -10.69
CA HIS A 543 1.96 -7.74 -10.03
C HIS A 543 1.90 -6.20 -10.15
N GLU A 544 2.92 -5.51 -9.66
CA GLU A 544 2.95 -4.04 -9.69
C GLU A 544 2.94 -3.49 -11.12
N PHE A 545 3.55 -4.25 -12.04
CA PHE A 545 3.51 -3.87 -13.44
C PHE A 545 2.13 -4.08 -14.09
N GLY A 546 1.32 -5.02 -13.63
CA GLY A 546 -0.08 -5.16 -14.03
C GLY A 546 -0.92 -3.93 -13.67
N HIS A 547 -0.72 -3.34 -12.47
CA HIS A 547 -1.28 -2.04 -12.11
C HIS A 547 -0.77 -0.90 -13.00
N ALA A 548 0.53 -0.94 -13.35
CA ALA A 548 1.10 0.06 -14.24
C ALA A 548 0.46 -0.03 -15.65
N LEU A 549 0.29 -1.24 -16.21
CA LEU A 549 -0.41 -1.45 -17.48
C LEU A 549 -1.84 -0.90 -17.46
N HIS A 550 -2.58 -1.12 -16.36
CA HIS A 550 -3.91 -0.56 -16.17
C HIS A 550 -3.87 0.98 -16.19
N SER A 551 -2.86 1.58 -15.57
CA SER A 551 -2.68 3.03 -15.56
C SER A 551 -2.25 3.61 -16.91
N PHE A 552 -1.41 2.92 -17.67
CA PHE A 552 -0.95 3.34 -19.01
C PHE A 552 -2.07 3.34 -20.02
N MET A 553 -2.88 2.28 -20.02
CA MET A 553 -3.90 2.03 -21.04
C MET A 553 -5.24 2.69 -20.74
N ARG A 554 -5.40 3.26 -19.53
CA ARG A 554 -6.60 4.01 -19.19
C ARG A 554 -6.84 5.15 -20.19
N ASP A 555 -8.10 5.33 -20.58
CA ASP A 555 -8.51 6.35 -21.54
C ASP A 555 -9.87 6.91 -21.15
N VAL A 556 -9.85 7.85 -20.19
CA VAL A 556 -11.04 8.53 -19.66
C VAL A 556 -10.87 10.03 -19.72
N HIS A 557 -11.96 10.77 -19.91
CA HIS A 557 -11.94 12.23 -20.01
C HIS A 557 -11.97 12.91 -18.63
N TYR A 558 -12.57 12.27 -17.65
CA TYR A 558 -12.81 12.84 -16.32
C TYR A 558 -12.14 12.03 -15.22
N SER A 559 -11.54 12.72 -14.25
CA SER A 559 -10.78 12.10 -13.16
C SER A 559 -11.66 11.28 -12.22
N SER A 560 -12.93 11.66 -12.06
CA SER A 560 -13.89 10.97 -11.18
C SER A 560 -14.30 9.56 -11.63
N VAL A 561 -13.99 9.17 -12.86
CA VAL A 561 -14.18 7.79 -13.38
C VAL A 561 -12.85 7.07 -13.66
N ALA A 562 -11.71 7.63 -13.24
CA ALA A 562 -10.42 6.99 -13.44
C ALA A 562 -10.23 5.73 -12.61
N ASN A 563 -10.87 5.64 -11.44
CA ASN A 563 -10.70 4.53 -10.52
C ASN A 563 -11.83 3.49 -10.65
N VAL A 564 -11.43 2.23 -10.60
CA VAL A 564 -12.34 1.07 -10.54
C VAL A 564 -12.72 0.73 -9.08
N GLU A 565 -13.66 -0.19 -8.88
CA GLU A 565 -14.01 -0.73 -7.57
C GLU A 565 -12.81 -1.40 -6.90
N ARG A 566 -12.71 -1.31 -5.56
CA ARG A 566 -11.55 -1.78 -4.81
C ARG A 566 -11.30 -3.28 -4.91
N ASP A 567 -12.36 -4.06 -5.02
CA ASP A 567 -12.32 -5.51 -5.19
C ASP A 567 -12.20 -5.95 -6.66
N PHE A 568 -12.03 -4.98 -7.59
CA PHE A 568 -11.65 -5.19 -8.98
C PHE A 568 -10.21 -4.79 -9.27
N VAL A 569 -9.66 -3.85 -8.47
CA VAL A 569 -8.37 -3.19 -8.78
C VAL A 569 -7.20 -4.15 -8.89
N GLU A 570 -7.28 -5.31 -8.20
CA GLU A 570 -6.23 -6.33 -8.20
C GLU A 570 -6.32 -7.31 -9.39
N LEU A 571 -7.40 -7.29 -10.18
CA LEU A 571 -7.48 -8.15 -11.36
C LEU A 571 -6.35 -7.91 -12.39
N PRO A 572 -6.03 -6.67 -12.78
CA PRO A 572 -4.93 -6.43 -13.73
C PRO A 572 -3.55 -6.81 -13.18
N SER A 573 -3.34 -6.67 -11.87
CA SER A 573 -2.07 -7.01 -11.22
C SER A 573 -1.90 -8.52 -11.07
N GLN A 574 -2.87 -9.21 -10.48
CA GLN A 574 -2.81 -10.64 -10.21
C GLN A 574 -2.81 -11.48 -11.49
N ILE A 575 -3.61 -11.13 -12.50
CA ILE A 575 -3.57 -11.87 -13.77
C ILE A 575 -2.18 -11.79 -14.43
N ASN A 576 -1.47 -10.66 -14.27
CA ASN A 576 -0.15 -10.49 -14.85
C ASN A 576 0.92 -11.38 -14.21
N GLU A 577 0.74 -11.82 -12.95
CA GLU A 577 1.61 -12.75 -12.24
C GLU A 577 1.70 -14.11 -12.93
N HIS A 578 0.61 -14.58 -13.55
CA HIS A 578 0.56 -15.89 -14.18
C HIS A 578 1.62 -16.05 -15.28
N TRP A 579 1.99 -14.98 -15.98
CA TRP A 579 3.04 -15.04 -17.00
C TRP A 579 4.44 -15.16 -16.44
N ALA A 580 4.68 -14.81 -15.17
CA ALA A 580 6.03 -14.75 -14.59
C ALA A 580 6.79 -16.07 -14.75
N PHE A 581 6.14 -17.19 -14.51
CA PHE A 581 6.77 -18.51 -14.53
C PHE A 581 6.29 -19.41 -15.69
N GLU A 582 5.64 -18.84 -16.69
CA GLU A 582 5.35 -19.56 -17.92
C GLU A 582 6.65 -19.89 -18.69
N PRO A 583 6.85 -21.13 -19.17
CA PRO A 583 8.11 -21.55 -19.83
C PRO A 583 8.55 -20.63 -20.96
N GLN A 584 7.62 -20.13 -21.77
CA GLN A 584 7.91 -19.21 -22.87
C GLN A 584 8.46 -17.86 -22.40
N VAL A 585 8.07 -17.41 -21.21
CA VAL A 585 8.52 -16.15 -20.61
C VAL A 585 9.84 -16.34 -19.89
N LEU A 586 9.99 -17.43 -19.14
CA LEU A 586 11.25 -17.83 -18.50
C LEU A 586 12.39 -17.97 -19.52
N ASP A 587 12.12 -18.49 -20.69
CA ASP A 587 13.09 -18.61 -21.79
C ASP A 587 13.71 -17.25 -22.20
N VAL A 588 12.98 -16.16 -21.99
CA VAL A 588 13.44 -14.80 -22.30
C VAL A 588 14.38 -14.27 -21.22
N TYR A 589 13.98 -14.39 -19.95
CA TYR A 589 14.65 -13.67 -18.88
C TYR A 589 15.42 -14.54 -17.88
N ALA A 590 15.01 -15.81 -17.66
CA ALA A 590 15.61 -16.65 -16.64
C ALA A 590 16.94 -17.24 -17.15
N LYS A 591 18.03 -16.47 -16.94
CA LYS A 591 19.39 -16.82 -17.36
C LYS A 591 20.34 -16.71 -16.17
N HIS A 592 21.17 -17.75 -16.03
CA HIS A 592 22.16 -17.80 -14.95
C HIS A 592 23.09 -16.59 -15.00
N TYR A 593 23.22 -15.90 -13.88
CA TYR A 593 23.89 -14.59 -13.80
C TYR A 593 25.38 -14.61 -14.16
N VAL A 594 26.06 -15.79 -14.07
CA VAL A 594 27.46 -15.96 -14.44
C VAL A 594 27.64 -16.56 -15.84
N THR A 595 26.91 -17.67 -16.12
CA THR A 595 27.13 -18.44 -17.37
C THR A 595 26.27 -17.99 -18.53
N GLY A 596 25.15 -17.28 -18.25
CA GLY A 596 24.15 -16.89 -19.24
C GLY A 596 23.28 -18.06 -19.75
N GLU A 597 23.45 -19.26 -19.19
CA GLU A 597 22.64 -20.43 -19.54
C GLU A 597 21.18 -20.26 -19.08
N LYS A 598 20.26 -20.82 -19.85
CA LYS A 598 18.84 -20.83 -19.51
C LYS A 598 18.58 -21.68 -18.27
N LEU A 599 17.46 -21.38 -17.59
CA LEU A 599 16.96 -22.19 -16.49
C LEU A 599 16.78 -23.65 -16.91
N PRO A 600 17.42 -24.63 -16.20
CA PRO A 600 17.25 -26.06 -16.51
C PRO A 600 15.80 -26.52 -16.28
N GLN A 601 15.27 -27.31 -17.21
CA GLN A 601 13.91 -27.85 -17.12
C GLN A 601 13.68 -28.64 -15.83
N GLU A 602 14.67 -29.41 -15.37
CA GLU A 602 14.60 -30.18 -14.12
C GLU A 602 14.34 -29.26 -12.90
N LEU A 603 14.96 -28.07 -12.86
CA LEU A 603 14.77 -27.10 -11.76
C LEU A 603 13.38 -26.48 -11.84
N LEU A 604 12.90 -26.16 -13.05
CA LEU A 604 11.55 -25.65 -13.27
C LEU A 604 10.49 -26.69 -12.87
N ASP A 605 10.67 -27.96 -13.24
CA ASP A 605 9.74 -29.04 -12.87
C ASP A 605 9.65 -29.22 -11.35
N LYS A 606 10.79 -29.13 -10.64
CA LYS A 606 10.82 -29.15 -9.16
C LYS A 606 10.10 -27.95 -8.55
N TYR A 607 10.28 -26.76 -9.12
CA TYR A 607 9.56 -25.56 -8.68
C TYR A 607 8.06 -25.75 -8.84
N ILE A 608 7.58 -26.13 -10.03
CA ILE A 608 6.14 -26.34 -10.31
C ILE A 608 5.54 -27.38 -9.36
N ALA A 609 6.26 -28.48 -9.08
CA ALA A 609 5.81 -29.49 -8.15
C ALA A 609 5.73 -28.96 -6.71
N ALA A 610 6.66 -28.09 -6.30
CA ALA A 610 6.75 -27.52 -4.94
C ALA A 610 5.83 -26.32 -4.70
N SER A 611 5.40 -25.59 -5.75
CA SER A 611 4.69 -24.30 -5.64
C SER A 611 3.30 -24.42 -4.97
N LYS A 612 2.64 -25.58 -5.11
CA LYS A 612 1.34 -25.84 -4.49
C LYS A 612 1.43 -26.38 -3.05
N TYR A 613 2.64 -26.63 -2.55
CA TYR A 613 2.84 -27.16 -1.19
C TYR A 613 2.92 -26.00 -0.19
N GLY A 614 2.16 -26.10 0.90
CA GLY A 614 2.02 -25.03 1.89
C GLY A 614 0.82 -24.09 1.63
N GLN A 615 0.04 -24.36 0.59
CA GLN A 615 -1.11 -23.52 0.24
C GLN A 615 -2.27 -23.66 1.24
N GLY A 616 -2.38 -24.79 1.96
CA GLY A 616 -3.32 -24.94 3.06
C GLY A 616 -3.06 -23.89 4.14
N PHE A 617 -1.82 -23.80 4.61
CA PHE A 617 -1.39 -22.80 5.60
C PHE A 617 -1.59 -21.36 5.09
N ALA A 618 -1.05 -21.05 3.93
CA ALA A 618 -1.08 -19.69 3.37
C ALA A 618 -2.52 -19.19 3.16
N THR A 619 -3.41 -20.07 2.70
CA THR A 619 -4.82 -19.73 2.49
C THR A 619 -5.57 -19.55 3.81
N VAL A 620 -5.35 -20.43 4.81
CA VAL A 620 -6.01 -20.32 6.12
C VAL A 620 -5.55 -19.04 6.86
N GLU A 621 -4.25 -18.72 6.89
CA GLU A 621 -3.77 -17.49 7.55
C GLU A 621 -4.35 -16.21 6.90
N TYR A 622 -4.52 -16.20 5.57
CA TYR A 622 -5.14 -15.11 4.83
C TYR A 622 -6.64 -14.98 5.12
N LEU A 623 -7.38 -16.10 4.97
CA LEU A 623 -8.83 -16.12 5.21
C LEU A 623 -9.18 -15.79 6.66
N ALA A 624 -8.36 -16.23 7.63
CA ALA A 624 -8.55 -15.89 9.03
C ALA A 624 -8.51 -14.36 9.24
N ALA A 625 -7.57 -13.65 8.59
CA ALA A 625 -7.54 -12.19 8.64
C ALA A 625 -8.77 -11.57 7.94
N SER A 626 -9.21 -12.12 6.80
CA SER A 626 -10.40 -11.65 6.09
C SER A 626 -11.68 -11.82 6.92
N TYR A 627 -11.82 -12.95 7.62
CA TYR A 627 -12.91 -13.15 8.56
C TYR A 627 -12.84 -12.19 9.75
N SER A 628 -11.66 -11.98 10.35
CA SER A 628 -11.49 -11.05 11.47
C SER A 628 -11.90 -9.62 11.09
N ASP A 629 -11.53 -9.17 9.87
CA ASP A 629 -11.97 -7.88 9.32
C ASP A 629 -13.49 -7.81 9.18
N MET A 630 -14.09 -8.79 8.52
CA MET A 630 -15.53 -8.81 8.27
C MET A 630 -16.33 -8.96 9.56
N ASP A 631 -15.95 -9.88 10.45
CA ASP A 631 -16.70 -10.16 11.69
C ASP A 631 -16.76 -8.94 12.61
N LEU A 632 -15.72 -8.09 12.66
CA LEU A 632 -15.75 -6.82 13.39
C LEU A 632 -16.67 -5.79 12.75
N HIS A 633 -16.70 -5.70 11.42
CA HIS A 633 -17.39 -4.62 10.73
C HIS A 633 -18.84 -4.94 10.36
N VAL A 634 -19.30 -6.19 10.53
CA VAL A 634 -20.72 -6.56 10.44
C VAL A 634 -21.46 -6.39 11.77
N LEU A 635 -20.78 -6.05 12.86
CA LEU A 635 -21.41 -5.80 14.14
C LEU A 635 -22.44 -4.67 14.02
N THR A 636 -23.61 -4.89 14.61
CA THR A 636 -24.70 -3.90 14.71
C THR A 636 -24.73 -3.22 16.07
N GLU A 637 -24.02 -3.79 17.04
CA GLU A 637 -23.78 -3.26 18.37
C GLU A 637 -22.34 -3.61 18.76
N VAL A 638 -21.65 -2.69 19.41
CA VAL A 638 -20.30 -2.88 19.92
C VAL A 638 -20.32 -2.71 21.43
N PRO A 639 -20.01 -3.75 22.21
CA PRO A 639 -19.90 -3.64 23.67
C PRO A 639 -18.86 -2.57 24.07
N ASP A 640 -19.12 -1.85 25.17
CA ASP A 640 -18.19 -0.85 25.68
C ASP A 640 -16.86 -1.45 26.15
N ASP A 641 -16.88 -2.71 26.53
CA ASP A 641 -15.73 -3.52 26.99
C ASP A 641 -15.24 -4.53 25.94
N LEU A 642 -15.40 -4.23 24.66
CA LEU A 642 -14.97 -5.12 23.56
C LEU A 642 -13.46 -5.44 23.68
N ASP A 643 -13.13 -6.67 24.03
CA ASP A 643 -11.79 -7.24 23.88
C ASP A 643 -11.62 -7.77 22.46
N VAL A 644 -10.97 -7.00 21.62
CA VAL A 644 -10.80 -7.32 20.19
C VAL A 644 -9.98 -8.60 19.96
N MET A 645 -9.05 -8.93 20.86
CA MET A 645 -8.21 -10.11 20.73
C MET A 645 -8.99 -11.37 21.08
N LYS A 646 -9.75 -11.33 22.17
CA LYS A 646 -10.64 -12.42 22.55
C LYS A 646 -11.75 -12.64 21.54
N PHE A 647 -12.31 -11.57 21.01
CA PHE A 647 -13.31 -11.63 19.94
C PHE A 647 -12.76 -12.38 18.70
N GLU A 648 -11.58 -12.00 18.22
CA GLU A 648 -10.90 -12.66 17.11
C GLU A 648 -10.71 -14.15 17.37
N GLU A 649 -10.14 -14.50 18.51
CA GLU A 649 -9.86 -15.90 18.89
C GLU A 649 -11.13 -16.75 18.98
N GLU A 650 -12.20 -16.22 19.57
CA GLU A 650 -13.48 -16.93 19.68
C GLU A 650 -14.14 -17.15 18.32
N LYS A 651 -14.15 -16.14 17.45
CA LYS A 651 -14.73 -16.24 16.11
C LYS A 651 -13.98 -17.25 15.24
N LEU A 652 -12.66 -17.18 15.21
CA LEU A 652 -11.85 -18.11 14.42
C LEU A 652 -11.89 -19.54 14.96
N ARG A 653 -11.93 -19.71 16.29
CA ARG A 653 -12.12 -21.04 16.92
C ARG A 653 -13.48 -21.66 16.56
N GLN A 654 -14.55 -20.85 16.51
CA GLN A 654 -15.87 -21.31 16.07
C GLN A 654 -15.88 -21.79 14.61
N ARG A 655 -15.00 -21.22 13.76
CA ARG A 655 -14.79 -21.63 12.36
C ARG A 655 -13.87 -22.85 12.22
N GLY A 656 -13.30 -23.36 13.32
CA GLY A 656 -12.44 -24.54 13.30
C GLY A 656 -11.03 -24.28 12.77
N ILE A 657 -10.48 -23.08 12.97
CA ILE A 657 -9.09 -22.79 12.61
C ILE A 657 -8.13 -23.76 13.32
N PRO A 658 -7.14 -24.38 12.65
CA PRO A 658 -6.09 -25.12 13.32
C PRO A 658 -5.34 -24.23 14.32
N ARG A 659 -5.18 -24.67 15.57
CA ARG A 659 -4.60 -23.86 16.67
C ARG A 659 -3.18 -23.36 16.37
N GLN A 660 -2.48 -24.01 15.45
CA GLN A 660 -1.13 -23.68 15.03
C GLN A 660 -1.07 -22.51 14.05
N ILE A 661 -2.20 -22.11 13.48
CA ILE A 661 -2.28 -21.04 12.47
C ILE A 661 -2.92 -19.82 13.11
N GLN A 662 -2.22 -18.70 13.06
CA GLN A 662 -2.75 -17.38 13.41
C GLN A 662 -3.17 -16.64 12.14
N PRO A 663 -4.08 -15.67 12.24
CA PRO A 663 -4.33 -14.77 11.11
C PRO A 663 -3.04 -14.12 10.61
N ARG A 664 -2.93 -13.92 9.31
CA ARG A 664 -1.79 -13.22 8.67
C ARG A 664 -1.50 -11.87 9.32
N TYR A 665 -2.54 -11.21 9.78
CA TYR A 665 -2.52 -10.02 10.62
C TYR A 665 -3.54 -10.21 11.73
N ARG A 666 -3.13 -10.08 12.98
CA ARG A 666 -4.04 -9.99 14.12
C ARG A 666 -4.60 -8.57 14.19
N ILE A 667 -5.75 -8.39 14.79
CA ILE A 667 -6.47 -7.10 14.80
C ILE A 667 -5.57 -5.94 15.25
N THR A 668 -4.74 -6.13 16.29
CA THR A 668 -3.85 -5.10 16.83
C THR A 668 -2.67 -4.71 15.94
N ASN A 669 -2.40 -5.49 14.89
CA ASN A 669 -1.36 -5.18 13.90
C ASN A 669 -1.86 -5.20 12.44
N PHE A 670 -3.17 -5.13 12.26
CA PHE A 670 -3.82 -5.19 10.95
C PHE A 670 -3.91 -3.79 10.30
N SER A 671 -2.80 -3.31 9.77
CA SER A 671 -2.72 -1.97 9.17
C SER A 671 -3.69 -1.74 8.01
N HIS A 672 -3.95 -2.75 7.18
CA HIS A 672 -4.91 -2.67 6.07
C HIS A 672 -6.29 -2.22 6.54
N THR A 673 -6.75 -2.78 7.62
CA THR A 673 -8.10 -2.58 8.16
C THR A 673 -8.16 -1.45 9.18
N MET A 674 -7.24 -1.42 10.16
CA MET A 674 -7.28 -0.44 11.24
C MET A 674 -6.66 0.90 10.83
N GLY A 675 -5.58 0.89 10.04
CA GLY A 675 -4.92 2.10 9.54
C GLY A 675 -5.54 2.73 8.29
N GLY A 676 -6.57 2.13 7.64
CA GLY A 676 -7.19 2.80 6.52
C GLY A 676 -7.87 2.00 5.41
N GLY A 677 -7.31 1.93 4.23
CA GLY A 677 -7.98 1.70 2.96
C GLY A 677 -8.70 0.37 2.71
N TYR A 678 -8.55 -0.64 3.57
CA TYR A 678 -9.18 -1.96 3.45
C TYR A 678 -10.10 -2.33 4.62
N THR A 679 -10.71 -1.35 5.28
CA THR A 679 -11.76 -1.57 6.29
C THR A 679 -12.91 -2.36 5.66
N ALA A 680 -13.31 -3.50 6.26
CA ALA A 680 -14.27 -4.44 5.69
C ALA A 680 -13.97 -4.78 4.23
N GLY A 681 -12.68 -4.84 3.87
CA GLY A 681 -12.23 -4.89 2.48
C GLY A 681 -11.04 -5.82 2.23
N TYR A 682 -10.51 -6.51 3.23
CA TYR A 682 -9.35 -7.38 3.04
C TYR A 682 -9.65 -8.61 2.16
N TYR A 683 -10.91 -9.00 2.07
CA TYR A 683 -11.39 -10.03 1.14
C TYR A 683 -11.11 -9.71 -0.35
N SER A 684 -10.87 -8.45 -0.68
CA SER A 684 -10.74 -7.97 -2.07
C SER A 684 -9.64 -8.68 -2.86
N TYR A 685 -8.55 -9.08 -2.20
CA TYR A 685 -7.48 -9.86 -2.86
C TYR A 685 -7.98 -11.22 -3.33
N LEU A 686 -8.73 -11.95 -2.50
CA LEU A 686 -9.32 -13.24 -2.90
C LEU A 686 -10.43 -13.07 -3.94
N TRP A 687 -11.23 -12.01 -3.82
CA TRP A 687 -12.27 -11.70 -4.79
C TRP A 687 -11.67 -11.49 -6.18
N ALA A 688 -10.62 -10.68 -6.27
CA ALA A 688 -9.91 -10.44 -7.52
C ALA A 688 -9.15 -11.69 -8.00
N GLU A 689 -8.64 -12.54 -7.10
CA GLU A 689 -7.96 -13.79 -7.45
C GLU A 689 -8.91 -14.82 -8.09
N VAL A 690 -10.21 -14.80 -7.75
CA VAL A 690 -11.21 -15.56 -8.51
C VAL A 690 -11.32 -15.06 -9.94
N LEU A 691 -11.32 -13.73 -10.11
CA LEU A 691 -11.42 -13.11 -11.44
C LEU A 691 -10.16 -13.36 -12.28
N ASP A 692 -8.96 -13.22 -11.67
CA ASP A 692 -7.71 -13.38 -12.38
C ASP A 692 -7.48 -14.84 -12.82
N ALA A 693 -7.71 -15.79 -11.91
CA ALA A 693 -7.52 -17.21 -12.19
C ALA A 693 -8.44 -17.68 -13.32
N ASP A 694 -9.75 -17.37 -13.26
CA ASP A 694 -10.69 -17.68 -14.35
C ASP A 694 -10.39 -16.83 -15.60
N GLY A 695 -9.92 -15.60 -15.44
CA GLY A 695 -9.51 -14.72 -16.53
C GLY A 695 -8.32 -15.26 -17.32
N PHE A 696 -7.32 -15.84 -16.62
CA PHE A 696 -6.16 -16.47 -17.27
C PHE A 696 -6.54 -17.77 -18.00
N GLU A 697 -7.54 -18.50 -17.51
CA GLU A 697 -8.07 -19.66 -18.24
C GLU A 697 -8.58 -19.28 -19.64
N ALA A 698 -9.08 -18.03 -19.85
CA ALA A 698 -9.47 -17.58 -21.19
C ALA A 698 -8.32 -17.64 -22.22
N PHE A 699 -7.07 -17.39 -21.77
CA PHE A 699 -5.89 -17.55 -22.62
C PHE A 699 -5.53 -19.03 -22.80
N LYS A 700 -5.51 -19.83 -21.73
CA LYS A 700 -5.19 -21.26 -21.78
C LYS A 700 -6.16 -22.06 -22.66
N GLU A 701 -7.45 -21.73 -22.62
CA GLU A 701 -8.48 -22.36 -23.46
C GLU A 701 -8.21 -22.23 -24.96
N THR A 702 -7.46 -21.20 -25.38
CA THR A 702 -7.05 -21.03 -26.80
C THR A 702 -5.83 -21.88 -27.18
N GLY A 703 -5.11 -22.43 -26.21
CA GLY A 703 -3.81 -23.07 -26.41
C GLY A 703 -2.64 -22.10 -26.63
N ASP A 704 -2.87 -20.79 -26.53
CA ASP A 704 -1.85 -19.73 -26.69
C ASP A 704 -2.02 -18.67 -25.62
N ILE A 705 -1.09 -18.64 -24.66
CA ILE A 705 -1.09 -17.67 -23.55
C ILE A 705 -0.88 -16.22 -24.01
N PHE A 706 -0.51 -15.99 -25.27
CA PHE A 706 -0.39 -14.66 -25.90
C PHE A 706 -1.46 -14.41 -26.96
N ASN A 707 -2.60 -15.10 -26.88
CA ASN A 707 -3.68 -14.96 -27.85
C ASN A 707 -4.15 -13.52 -27.97
N GLN A 708 -4.03 -12.95 -29.18
CA GLN A 708 -4.26 -11.52 -29.43
C GLN A 708 -5.73 -11.13 -29.33
N GLU A 709 -6.67 -12.05 -29.61
CA GLU A 709 -8.10 -11.77 -29.47
C GLU A 709 -8.46 -11.61 -27.98
N VAL A 710 -7.99 -12.53 -27.12
CA VAL A 710 -8.22 -12.47 -25.68
C VAL A 710 -7.52 -11.23 -25.09
N ALA A 711 -6.27 -10.96 -25.46
CA ALA A 711 -5.51 -9.79 -25.01
C ALA A 711 -6.21 -8.48 -25.41
N SER A 712 -6.72 -8.39 -26.64
CA SER A 712 -7.46 -7.20 -27.12
C SER A 712 -8.77 -6.99 -26.35
N ARG A 713 -9.51 -8.07 -26.01
CA ARG A 713 -10.71 -7.99 -25.18
C ARG A 713 -10.36 -7.55 -23.76
N PHE A 714 -9.29 -8.09 -23.16
CA PHE A 714 -8.82 -7.68 -21.83
C PHE A 714 -8.44 -6.20 -21.81
N ARG A 715 -7.63 -5.75 -22.78
CA ARG A 715 -7.29 -4.34 -22.94
C ARG A 715 -8.55 -3.47 -23.05
N LYS A 716 -9.46 -3.81 -23.95
CA LYS A 716 -10.67 -3.02 -24.26
C LYS A 716 -11.64 -2.92 -23.08
N TYR A 717 -11.86 -4.00 -22.35
CA TYR A 717 -12.94 -4.08 -21.37
C TYR A 717 -12.45 -3.99 -19.92
N VAL A 718 -11.15 -4.21 -19.66
CA VAL A 718 -10.57 -4.18 -18.30
C VAL A 718 -9.59 -3.02 -18.14
N LEU A 719 -8.61 -2.86 -19.04
CA LEU A 719 -7.53 -1.91 -18.85
C LEU A 719 -7.88 -0.47 -19.27
N THR A 720 -8.72 -0.30 -20.29
CA THR A 720 -8.99 1.02 -20.90
C THR A 720 -10.10 1.82 -20.21
N PRO A 721 -11.25 1.24 -19.80
CA PRO A 721 -12.45 2.03 -19.50
C PRO A 721 -12.43 2.72 -18.13
N GLY A 722 -11.42 2.49 -17.26
CA GLY A 722 -11.49 2.96 -15.89
C GLY A 722 -12.77 2.44 -15.20
N GLY A 723 -13.42 3.28 -14.39
CA GLY A 723 -14.67 2.96 -13.67
C GLY A 723 -15.95 3.43 -14.38
N ILE A 724 -15.95 3.51 -15.73
CA ILE A 724 -17.16 3.88 -16.50
C ILE A 724 -18.25 2.79 -16.39
N ASP A 725 -17.83 1.53 -16.38
CA ASP A 725 -18.69 0.39 -16.07
C ASP A 725 -18.39 -0.16 -14.66
N ASP A 726 -19.31 -0.91 -14.10
CA ASP A 726 -19.02 -1.69 -12.88
C ASP A 726 -18.12 -2.89 -13.21
N GLY A 727 -17.33 -3.33 -12.23
CA GLY A 727 -16.32 -4.36 -12.41
C GLY A 727 -16.87 -5.70 -12.95
N MET A 728 -18.06 -6.10 -12.51
CA MET A 728 -18.66 -7.35 -13.00
C MET A 728 -19.09 -7.23 -14.46
N THR A 729 -19.61 -6.09 -14.89
CA THR A 729 -19.92 -5.81 -16.29
C THR A 729 -18.66 -5.82 -17.16
N MET A 730 -17.59 -5.18 -16.68
CA MET A 730 -16.29 -5.21 -17.37
C MET A 730 -15.76 -6.65 -17.50
N TYR A 731 -15.83 -7.42 -16.42
CA TYR A 731 -15.39 -8.81 -16.41
C TYR A 731 -16.19 -9.68 -17.39
N ARG A 732 -17.53 -9.60 -17.35
CA ARG A 732 -18.40 -10.33 -18.28
C ARG A 732 -18.13 -9.97 -19.75
N ASN A 733 -17.88 -8.71 -20.05
CA ASN A 733 -17.53 -8.26 -21.40
C ASN A 733 -16.19 -8.84 -21.87
N PHE A 734 -15.23 -9.01 -20.96
CA PHE A 734 -13.96 -9.66 -21.23
C PHE A 734 -14.10 -11.18 -21.35
N ARG A 735 -14.62 -11.84 -20.31
CA ARG A 735 -14.63 -13.30 -20.18
C ARG A 735 -15.76 -13.97 -21.01
N GLY A 736 -16.88 -13.26 -21.19
CA GLY A 736 -18.10 -13.78 -21.81
C GLY A 736 -18.96 -14.64 -20.89
N ALA A 737 -18.63 -14.74 -19.59
CA ALA A 737 -19.30 -15.55 -18.59
C ALA A 737 -19.11 -14.96 -17.18
N GLU A 738 -19.85 -15.50 -16.20
CA GLU A 738 -19.59 -15.28 -14.78
C GLU A 738 -18.25 -15.91 -14.35
N PRO A 739 -17.52 -15.31 -13.40
CA PRO A 739 -16.29 -15.89 -12.89
C PRO A 739 -16.55 -17.20 -12.14
N LYS A 740 -15.63 -18.16 -12.27
CA LYS A 740 -15.68 -19.46 -11.62
C LYS A 740 -14.52 -19.61 -10.64
N ILE A 741 -14.81 -20.16 -9.46
CA ILE A 741 -13.84 -20.39 -8.42
C ILE A 741 -12.89 -21.57 -8.68
N ASP A 742 -13.28 -22.48 -9.61
CA ASP A 742 -12.56 -23.74 -9.85
C ASP A 742 -11.08 -23.53 -10.20
N ALA A 743 -10.78 -22.53 -11.02
CA ALA A 743 -9.41 -22.18 -11.40
C ALA A 743 -8.55 -21.78 -10.19
N LEU A 744 -9.08 -20.93 -9.32
CA LEU A 744 -8.42 -20.54 -8.08
C LEU A 744 -8.14 -21.76 -7.18
N LEU A 745 -9.13 -22.60 -6.92
CA LEU A 745 -8.96 -23.78 -6.09
C LEU A 745 -7.90 -24.73 -6.65
N LYS A 746 -7.87 -24.91 -7.97
CA LYS A 746 -6.88 -25.72 -8.67
C LYS A 746 -5.47 -25.09 -8.60
N ASN A 747 -5.34 -23.80 -8.81
CA ASN A 747 -4.06 -23.08 -8.73
C ASN A 747 -3.46 -23.17 -7.32
N ARG A 748 -4.30 -23.09 -6.28
CA ARG A 748 -3.90 -23.26 -4.88
C ARG A 748 -3.75 -24.73 -4.44
N GLY A 749 -3.99 -25.71 -5.34
CA GLY A 749 -3.93 -27.14 -4.98
C GLY A 749 -4.96 -27.53 -3.89
N LEU A 750 -6.09 -26.81 -3.84
CA LEU A 750 -7.22 -27.07 -2.93
C LEU A 750 -8.32 -27.93 -3.60
N ALA A 751 -8.24 -28.14 -4.90
CA ALA A 751 -9.03 -29.06 -5.69
C ALA A 751 -8.14 -29.76 -6.73
N GLU A 752 -8.61 -30.95 -7.24
CA GLU A 752 -7.92 -31.74 -8.27
C GLU A 752 -7.96 -31.06 -9.67
#